data_1efd9c8ad53782254ced762e70ec4d68
#
_entry.id   1efd9c8ad53782254ced762e70ec4d68
#
_cell.length_a   1.000
_cell.length_b   1.000
_cell.length_c   1.000
_cell.angle_alpha   90.00
_cell.angle_beta   90.00
_cell.angle_gamma   90.00
#
_symmetry.space_group_name_H-M   'P 1'
#
loop_
_entity.id
_entity.type
_entity.pdbx_description
1 polymer ?
#
loop_
_entity_poly.entity_id
_entity_poly.type
_entity_poly.pdbx_seq_one_letter_code
_entity_poly.pdbx_strand_id
1 'polypeptide(L)'
;MIRLKHSRETALGTPLVTASMTALIMALIGTVIMTGCADMKAKPRPGEQAEVKAKAKAESLVNGVVAPATTVAVEPAPASAQATPAASIAAESGGTGPSIADLIKKLGASADSASRVLVIDEIGAVGQPALPALAGLVDAFADEDSRVRWHAARAVGLIGEDARSAIPALVTLLADTDPIVVTQAAAALGHIREDDGRGLIPEADAKAYATAVDPLAKTTVHPDARARRASMRALRRYSMSLADMAPIVSKHLADADPAVVVSALHTLADMDDDAVPLLIEALKDPKSRYWAEVALAEIGPKAAAAAEPLAKAVEVGEAEERLQAILALAAIGEPAAAAAPAIIAVLDSNDAALQMPAAFALGRMKAAAGDASLAKAVAGEDPFLASVASWARARIHPDDKALVDDALARLRVGLANADAEIRSGSVSGLSDLAESLDASAREQLAGEFMPLLTDADPEVGQAAGGALVRLGSAAMATLQPKLTDPAIRRNILEILAAIGPAAKPALGEIVGALGDADPQCRGDAAMAIAAIGPDAAEAVPELQKLLVDPAAADGLRYVAAYALGRIGPAAGAAEPVLRELSLSKDELLATVAIWAALKIEPNDASLFESAVPLLRRALRGDRELARLEAAVALGDIGPAAASAVPLLELVSEEDPAREVRAAAAAAIEKIKAK
;
A
#
# COMPACT_ATOMS: atom_id res chain seq x y z
N MET A 1 -7.83 -9.73 19.92
CA MET A 1 -6.69 -9.01 20.50
C MET A 1 -5.33 -9.51 20.01
N ILE A 2 -5.04 -10.81 19.99
CA ILE A 2 -3.73 -11.34 19.55
C ILE A 2 -3.53 -11.24 18.01
N ARG A 3 -4.58 -11.29 17.20
CA ARG A 3 -4.51 -11.22 15.72
C ARG A 3 -4.33 -9.81 15.15
N LEU A 4 -4.79 -8.76 15.84
CA LEU A 4 -4.56 -7.36 15.42
C LEU A 4 -3.08 -6.92 15.59
N LYS A 5 -2.35 -7.55 16.52
CA LYS A 5 -0.92 -7.31 16.69
C LYS A 5 -0.09 -7.89 15.54
N HIS A 6 -0.52 -9.02 14.98
CA HIS A 6 0.16 -9.67 13.84
C HIS A 6 -0.09 -8.96 12.50
N SER A 7 -1.31 -8.48 12.23
CA SER A 7 -1.60 -7.79 10.97
C SER A 7 -0.99 -6.39 10.88
N ARG A 8 -0.77 -5.70 12.01
CA ARG A 8 -0.04 -4.42 12.01
C ARG A 8 1.47 -4.58 11.89
N GLU A 9 2.05 -5.64 12.45
CA GLU A 9 3.46 -5.96 12.27
C GLU A 9 3.78 -6.38 10.82
N THR A 10 2.86 -7.02 10.12
CA THR A 10 3.02 -7.37 8.70
C THR A 10 2.74 -6.20 7.73
N ALA A 11 1.84 -5.27 8.07
CA ALA A 11 1.50 -4.16 7.18
C ALA A 11 2.49 -2.97 7.25
N LEU A 12 3.19 -2.77 8.36
CA LEU A 12 4.13 -1.66 8.54
C LEU A 12 5.60 -2.11 8.70
N GLY A 13 5.86 -3.36 9.02
CA GLY A 13 7.20 -3.81 9.40
C GLY A 13 7.98 -4.57 8.33
N THR A 14 7.35 -5.31 7.44
CA THR A 14 8.07 -6.18 6.50
C THR A 14 8.38 -5.57 5.14
N PRO A 15 7.51 -4.82 4.47
CA PRO A 15 7.88 -4.21 3.20
C PRO A 15 8.88 -3.06 3.34
N LEU A 16 8.82 -2.26 4.41
CA LEU A 16 9.76 -1.15 4.63
C LEU A 16 11.18 -1.60 4.96
N VAL A 17 11.34 -2.67 5.75
CA VAL A 17 12.68 -3.17 6.14
C VAL A 17 13.36 -3.88 4.98
N THR A 18 12.62 -4.64 4.18
CA THR A 18 13.18 -5.26 2.97
C THR A 18 13.51 -4.22 1.91
N ALA A 19 12.69 -3.17 1.72
CA ALA A 19 12.99 -2.08 0.79
C ALA A 19 14.26 -1.31 1.19
N SER A 20 14.44 -0.98 2.48
CA SER A 20 15.59 -0.19 2.96
C SER A 20 16.92 -0.94 2.84
N MET A 21 16.96 -2.25 3.19
CA MET A 21 18.16 -3.07 3.03
C MET A 21 18.38 -3.50 1.58
N THR A 22 17.35 -3.65 0.78
CA THR A 22 17.47 -3.90 -0.66
C THR A 22 18.02 -2.64 -1.35
N ALA A 23 17.60 -1.45 -0.94
CA ALA A 23 18.16 -0.17 -1.41
C ALA A 23 19.64 -0.05 -1.01
N LEU A 24 20.02 -0.39 0.24
CA LEU A 24 21.42 -0.42 0.68
C LEU A 24 22.28 -1.32 -0.19
N ILE A 25 21.79 -2.52 -0.50
CA ILE A 25 22.53 -3.48 -1.33
C ILE A 25 22.61 -2.98 -2.77
N MET A 26 21.56 -2.39 -3.33
CA MET A 26 21.54 -1.84 -4.67
C MET A 26 22.47 -0.62 -4.81
N ALA A 27 22.57 0.25 -3.80
CA ALA A 27 23.48 1.39 -3.81
C ALA A 27 24.94 0.98 -3.63
N LEU A 28 25.22 0.04 -2.73
CA LEU A 28 26.57 -0.49 -2.56
C LEU A 28 27.05 -1.20 -3.84
N ILE A 29 26.15 -1.88 -4.55
CA ILE A 29 26.45 -2.47 -5.88
C ILE A 29 26.67 -1.38 -6.92
N GLY A 30 25.86 -0.34 -6.94
CA GLY A 30 26.03 0.84 -7.83
C GLY A 30 27.39 1.52 -7.62
N THR A 31 27.79 1.70 -6.37
CA THR A 31 29.08 2.33 -6.00
C THR A 31 30.28 1.47 -6.40
N VAL A 32 30.20 0.16 -6.21
CA VAL A 32 31.28 -0.78 -6.63
C VAL A 32 31.42 -0.83 -8.15
N ILE A 33 30.32 -0.78 -8.90
CA ILE A 33 30.35 -0.74 -10.38
C ILE A 33 30.94 0.59 -10.87
N MET A 34 30.64 1.72 -10.23
CA MET A 34 31.14 3.03 -10.62
C MET A 34 32.62 3.25 -10.25
N THR A 35 33.10 2.71 -9.14
CA THR A 35 34.52 2.82 -8.75
C THR A 35 35.43 1.84 -9.50
N GLY A 36 34.93 0.66 -9.87
CA GLY A 36 35.68 -0.29 -10.72
C GLY A 36 35.87 0.18 -12.18
N CYS A 37 35.05 1.09 -12.68
CA CYS A 37 35.15 1.65 -14.03
C CYS A 37 36.06 2.88 -14.14
N ALA A 38 36.59 3.43 -13.06
CA ALA A 38 37.42 4.64 -13.10
C ALA A 38 38.85 4.41 -13.61
N ASP A 39 39.34 3.17 -13.65
CA ASP A 39 40.73 2.85 -14.02
C ASP A 39 40.94 2.32 -15.45
N MET A 40 39.88 2.22 -16.26
CA MET A 40 40.02 1.81 -17.66
C MET A 40 39.68 2.94 -18.64
N LYS A 41 40.68 3.78 -18.97
CA LYS A 41 40.60 4.73 -20.10
C LYS A 41 40.70 3.98 -21.45
N ALA A 42 39.60 3.46 -21.95
CA ALA A 42 39.42 3.03 -23.34
C ALA A 42 38.23 3.77 -23.96
N LYS A 43 38.39 4.31 -25.16
CA LYS A 43 37.32 5.00 -25.89
C LYS A 43 36.18 4.04 -26.22
N PRO A 44 34.92 4.37 -25.90
CA PRO A 44 33.77 3.51 -26.19
C PRO A 44 33.52 3.39 -27.70
N ARG A 45 33.12 2.19 -28.15
CA ARG A 45 32.71 1.90 -29.53
C ARG A 45 31.26 2.36 -29.79
N PRO A 46 30.84 2.65 -31.03
CA PRO A 46 29.52 3.25 -31.32
C PRO A 46 28.28 2.45 -30.93
N GLY A 47 28.39 1.23 -30.44
CA GLY A 47 27.28 0.41 -29.93
C GLY A 47 26.96 0.60 -28.43
N GLU A 48 27.97 0.96 -27.63
CA GLU A 48 27.85 1.03 -26.16
C GLU A 48 27.02 2.24 -25.65
N GLN A 49 26.91 3.30 -26.46
CA GLN A 49 26.10 4.47 -26.08
C GLN A 49 24.59 4.21 -26.08
N ALA A 50 24.11 3.23 -26.82
CA ALA A 50 22.71 2.84 -26.84
C ALA A 50 22.36 1.98 -25.60
N GLU A 51 23.30 1.12 -25.19
CA GLU A 51 23.16 0.25 -24.02
C GLU A 51 23.20 1.04 -22.70
N VAL A 52 24.13 2.01 -22.57
CA VAL A 52 24.21 2.91 -21.42
C VAL A 52 22.94 3.78 -21.27
N LYS A 53 22.35 4.24 -22.39
CA LYS A 53 21.07 4.97 -22.36
C LYS A 53 19.87 4.08 -22.01
N ALA A 54 19.88 2.83 -22.43
CA ALA A 54 18.83 1.86 -22.08
C ALA A 54 18.91 1.49 -20.59
N LYS A 55 20.14 1.31 -20.07
CA LYS A 55 20.41 1.00 -18.66
C LYS A 55 20.02 2.14 -17.71
N ALA A 56 20.42 3.37 -18.02
CA ALA A 56 20.02 4.56 -17.25
C ALA A 56 18.48 4.79 -17.27
N LYS A 57 17.80 4.36 -18.32
CA LYS A 57 16.35 4.44 -18.43
C LYS A 57 15.65 3.35 -17.62
N ALA A 58 16.24 2.17 -17.50
CA ALA A 58 15.75 1.09 -16.66
C ALA A 58 15.94 1.40 -15.17
N GLU A 59 17.10 1.91 -14.78
CA GLU A 59 17.40 2.35 -13.41
C GLU A 59 16.48 3.50 -12.94
N SER A 60 16.14 4.43 -13.84
CA SER A 60 15.13 5.48 -13.57
C SER A 60 13.71 4.96 -13.39
N LEU A 61 13.38 3.81 -13.97
CA LEU A 61 12.05 3.18 -13.84
C LEU A 61 11.92 2.37 -12.55
N VAL A 62 12.99 1.75 -12.08
CA VAL A 62 13.00 1.00 -10.81
C VAL A 62 12.93 1.95 -9.61
N ASN A 63 13.66 3.07 -9.65
CA ASN A 63 13.62 4.09 -8.59
C ASN A 63 12.31 4.89 -8.57
N GLY A 64 11.50 4.87 -9.64
CA GLY A 64 10.19 5.54 -9.72
C GLY A 64 9.04 4.76 -9.07
N VAL A 65 9.23 3.50 -8.72
CA VAL A 65 8.17 2.64 -8.14
C VAL A 65 8.12 2.73 -6.61
N VAL A 66 9.15 3.27 -5.95
CA VAL A 66 9.28 3.27 -4.47
C VAL A 66 9.17 4.66 -3.84
N ALA A 67 9.01 5.76 -4.60
CA ALA A 67 8.93 7.11 -4.03
C ALA A 67 7.53 7.73 -4.17
N PRO A 68 6.99 8.36 -3.11
CA PRO A 68 5.86 9.28 -3.26
C PRO A 68 6.30 10.47 -4.11
N ALA A 69 5.41 10.90 -5.01
CA ALA A 69 5.63 11.91 -6.03
C ALA A 69 6.41 13.15 -5.56
N THR A 70 7.67 13.22 -5.92
CA THR A 70 8.42 14.48 -6.01
C THR A 70 8.62 14.81 -7.47
N THR A 71 8.24 16.01 -7.83
CA THR A 71 8.22 16.60 -9.17
C THR A 71 9.60 16.59 -9.81
N VAL A 72 9.78 15.76 -10.85
CA VAL A 72 10.87 15.93 -11.82
C VAL A 72 10.33 16.70 -13.02
N ALA A 73 10.92 17.85 -13.29
CA ALA A 73 10.61 18.65 -14.46
C ALA A 73 10.95 17.89 -15.74
N VAL A 74 9.92 17.49 -16.48
CA VAL A 74 10.01 17.01 -17.85
C VAL A 74 9.62 18.17 -18.75
N GLU A 75 10.48 18.52 -19.73
CA GLU A 75 10.15 19.50 -20.78
C GLU A 75 8.79 19.15 -21.44
N PRO A 76 7.95 20.14 -21.74
CA PRO A 76 6.58 19.91 -22.14
C PRO A 76 6.50 19.33 -23.56
N ALA A 77 5.96 18.13 -23.68
CA ALA A 77 5.29 17.72 -24.89
C ALA A 77 4.02 18.57 -25.06
N PRO A 78 3.55 18.86 -26.28
CA PRO A 78 2.50 19.84 -26.52
C PRO A 78 1.21 19.49 -25.73
N ALA A 79 0.66 20.50 -25.09
CA ALA A 79 -0.41 20.49 -24.14
C ALA A 79 -1.57 19.55 -24.46
N SER A 80 -1.65 18.44 -23.73
CA SER A 80 -2.90 17.82 -23.37
C SER A 80 -3.26 18.34 -21.98
N ALA A 81 -4.39 19.05 -21.90
CA ALA A 81 -4.83 19.76 -20.71
C ALA A 81 -4.81 18.87 -19.45
N GLN A 82 -4.01 19.25 -18.47
CA GLN A 82 -4.11 18.77 -17.10
C GLN A 82 -5.44 19.24 -16.54
N ALA A 83 -6.31 18.30 -16.18
CA ALA A 83 -7.50 18.59 -15.42
C ALA A 83 -7.07 18.99 -14.00
N THR A 84 -7.11 20.28 -13.70
CA THR A 84 -7.14 20.79 -12.33
C THR A 84 -8.42 20.29 -11.63
N PRO A 85 -8.38 19.98 -10.34
CA PRO A 85 -9.59 19.58 -9.61
C PRO A 85 -10.52 20.80 -9.46
N ALA A 86 -11.44 20.94 -10.39
CA ALA A 86 -12.47 21.98 -10.36
C ALA A 86 -13.69 21.61 -9.47
N ALA A 87 -13.61 20.52 -8.73
CA ALA A 87 -14.74 20.01 -7.95
C ALA A 87 -15.00 20.77 -6.62
N SER A 88 -14.10 21.65 -6.17
CA SER A 88 -14.31 22.39 -4.92
C SER A 88 -14.78 23.84 -5.11
N ILE A 89 -14.92 24.35 -6.34
CA ILE A 89 -15.31 25.75 -6.60
C ILE A 89 -16.78 25.87 -7.03
N ALA A 90 -17.45 24.79 -7.37
CA ALA A 90 -18.84 24.83 -7.86
C ALA A 90 -19.92 24.91 -6.77
N ALA A 91 -19.56 24.80 -5.49
CA ALA A 91 -20.55 24.86 -4.39
C ALA A 91 -20.82 26.27 -3.83
N GLU A 92 -20.00 27.29 -4.17
CA GLU A 92 -20.14 28.64 -3.61
C GLU A 92 -20.27 29.78 -4.62
N SER A 93 -20.30 29.51 -5.93
CA SER A 93 -20.61 30.57 -6.90
C SER A 93 -21.90 30.22 -7.65
N GLY A 94 -22.92 31.01 -7.43
CA GLY A 94 -24.12 31.06 -8.29
C GLY A 94 -23.72 31.40 -9.72
N GLY A 95 -23.18 30.45 -10.45
CA GLY A 95 -22.47 30.64 -11.71
C GLY A 95 -23.28 30.18 -12.90
N THR A 96 -23.39 31.05 -13.83
CA THR A 96 -23.92 31.07 -15.20
C THR A 96 -23.29 30.06 -16.16
N GLY A 97 -22.99 28.82 -15.73
CA GLY A 97 -22.62 27.73 -16.65
C GLY A 97 -23.86 27.13 -17.34
N PRO A 98 -23.74 26.55 -18.56
CA PRO A 98 -24.86 25.92 -19.21
C PRO A 98 -25.37 24.73 -18.37
N SER A 99 -26.69 24.61 -18.26
CA SER A 99 -27.30 23.45 -17.58
C SER A 99 -27.03 22.16 -18.35
N ILE A 100 -27.10 21.01 -17.67
CA ILE A 100 -26.98 19.70 -18.35
C ILE A 100 -28.02 19.58 -19.48
N ALA A 101 -29.23 20.11 -19.30
CA ALA A 101 -30.26 20.15 -20.35
C ALA A 101 -29.82 20.97 -21.57
N ASP A 102 -29.13 22.11 -21.35
CA ASP A 102 -28.60 22.92 -22.45
C ASP A 102 -27.44 22.20 -23.16
N LEU A 103 -26.59 21.49 -22.44
CA LEU A 103 -25.49 20.70 -23.00
C LEU A 103 -26.04 19.54 -23.85
N ILE A 104 -27.04 18.82 -23.39
CA ILE A 104 -27.72 17.75 -24.15
C ILE A 104 -28.30 18.32 -25.45
N LYS A 105 -28.97 19.47 -25.38
CA LYS A 105 -29.51 20.12 -26.55
C LYS A 105 -28.44 20.58 -27.54
N LYS A 106 -27.31 21.12 -27.02
CA LYS A 106 -26.15 21.50 -27.84
C LYS A 106 -25.54 20.28 -28.53
N LEU A 107 -25.36 19.15 -27.82
CA LEU A 107 -24.81 17.92 -28.39
C LEU A 107 -25.66 17.45 -29.60
N GLY A 108 -26.99 17.40 -29.45
CA GLY A 108 -27.91 17.01 -30.54
C GLY A 108 -27.96 18.00 -31.71
N ALA A 109 -27.59 19.28 -31.48
CA ALA A 109 -27.58 20.32 -32.52
C ALA A 109 -26.21 20.52 -33.18
N SER A 110 -25.13 19.90 -32.66
CA SER A 110 -23.76 20.09 -33.16
C SER A 110 -23.53 19.39 -34.49
N ALA A 111 -23.30 20.17 -35.56
CA ALA A 111 -23.20 19.66 -36.93
C ALA A 111 -21.82 19.07 -37.27
N ASP A 112 -20.75 19.53 -36.60
CA ASP A 112 -19.38 19.09 -36.86
C ASP A 112 -18.77 18.37 -35.62
N SER A 113 -17.78 17.52 -35.91
CA SER A 113 -17.15 16.68 -34.87
C SER A 113 -16.41 17.49 -33.82
N ALA A 114 -15.79 18.62 -34.16
CA ALA A 114 -15.07 19.44 -33.20
C ALA A 114 -16.02 20.07 -32.17
N SER A 115 -17.17 20.56 -32.62
CA SER A 115 -18.23 21.08 -31.75
C SER A 115 -18.80 19.98 -30.85
N ARG A 116 -19.01 18.76 -31.38
CA ARG A 116 -19.44 17.62 -30.55
C ARG A 116 -18.45 17.26 -29.47
N VAL A 117 -17.16 17.20 -29.80
CA VAL A 117 -16.08 16.94 -28.81
C VAL A 117 -16.10 17.96 -27.67
N LEU A 118 -16.18 19.27 -27.99
CA LEU A 118 -16.21 20.31 -26.96
C LEU A 118 -17.40 20.14 -26.01
N VAL A 119 -18.59 19.88 -26.54
CA VAL A 119 -19.79 19.68 -25.72
C VAL A 119 -19.69 18.41 -24.87
N ILE A 120 -19.15 17.33 -25.44
CA ILE A 120 -18.91 16.07 -24.70
C ILE A 120 -17.94 16.28 -23.56
N ASP A 121 -16.87 17.07 -23.76
CA ASP A 121 -15.92 17.40 -22.72
C ASP A 121 -16.54 18.29 -21.62
N GLU A 122 -17.39 19.26 -21.99
CA GLU A 122 -18.17 20.05 -21.04
C GLU A 122 -19.08 19.12 -20.18
N ILE A 123 -19.75 18.14 -20.81
CA ILE A 123 -20.58 17.14 -20.10
C ILE A 123 -19.71 16.28 -19.17
N GLY A 124 -18.58 15.77 -19.66
CA GLY A 124 -17.67 14.95 -18.88
C GLY A 124 -17.09 15.67 -17.65
N ALA A 125 -16.82 16.97 -17.79
CA ALA A 125 -16.32 17.80 -16.69
C ALA A 125 -17.31 17.95 -15.53
N VAL A 126 -18.60 17.74 -15.77
CA VAL A 126 -19.64 17.76 -14.72
C VAL A 126 -19.60 16.48 -13.86
N GLY A 127 -19.14 15.37 -14.43
CA GLY A 127 -19.07 14.08 -13.73
C GLY A 127 -20.43 13.45 -13.46
N GLN A 128 -20.60 12.84 -12.29
CA GLN A 128 -21.82 12.10 -11.91
C GLN A 128 -23.15 12.86 -12.15
N PRO A 129 -23.28 14.19 -11.87
CA PRO A 129 -24.52 14.91 -12.17
C PRO A 129 -24.87 14.98 -13.66
N ALA A 130 -23.96 14.59 -14.58
CA ALA A 130 -24.22 14.50 -16.00
C ALA A 130 -24.96 13.21 -16.44
N LEU A 131 -25.37 12.36 -15.52
CA LEU A 131 -26.14 11.14 -15.81
C LEU A 131 -27.32 11.34 -16.79
N PRO A 132 -28.09 12.44 -16.76
CA PRO A 132 -29.15 12.68 -17.74
C PRO A 132 -28.66 12.76 -19.21
N ALA A 133 -27.37 13.03 -19.44
CA ALA A 133 -26.77 13.08 -20.77
C ALA A 133 -26.31 11.70 -21.29
N LEU A 134 -26.39 10.64 -20.48
CA LEU A 134 -25.84 9.31 -20.78
C LEU A 134 -26.33 8.75 -22.12
N ALA A 135 -27.62 8.88 -22.43
CA ALA A 135 -28.17 8.39 -23.70
C ALA A 135 -27.50 9.07 -24.93
N GLY A 136 -27.35 10.40 -24.90
CA GLY A 136 -26.66 11.14 -25.96
C GLY A 136 -25.16 10.83 -26.07
N LEU A 137 -24.49 10.52 -24.94
CA LEU A 137 -23.11 10.07 -24.96
C LEU A 137 -22.98 8.67 -25.57
N VAL A 138 -23.91 7.76 -25.27
CA VAL A 138 -23.95 6.42 -25.88
C VAL A 138 -24.26 6.50 -27.39
N ASP A 139 -25.13 7.38 -27.82
CA ASP A 139 -25.38 7.62 -29.26
C ASP A 139 -24.09 8.08 -29.97
N ALA A 140 -23.26 8.87 -29.32
CA ALA A 140 -21.98 9.35 -29.84
C ALA A 140 -20.93 8.23 -30.03
N PHE A 141 -21.12 7.03 -29.48
CA PHE A 141 -20.25 5.87 -29.74
C PHE A 141 -20.29 5.38 -31.18
N ALA A 142 -21.34 5.71 -31.92
CA ALA A 142 -21.49 5.38 -33.35
C ALA A 142 -21.00 6.50 -34.29
N ASP A 143 -20.39 7.56 -33.79
CA ASP A 143 -19.92 8.67 -34.60
C ASP A 143 -18.82 8.24 -35.59
N GLU A 144 -18.81 8.81 -36.77
CA GLU A 144 -17.79 8.54 -37.80
C GLU A 144 -16.38 8.95 -37.34
N ASP A 145 -16.28 10.04 -36.55
CA ASP A 145 -15.03 10.58 -36.05
C ASP A 145 -14.62 9.87 -34.75
N SER A 146 -13.50 9.17 -34.78
CA SER A 146 -12.97 8.45 -33.59
C SER A 146 -12.74 9.37 -32.41
N ARG A 147 -12.46 10.66 -32.62
CA ARG A 147 -12.31 11.65 -31.53
C ARG A 147 -13.61 11.80 -30.75
N VAL A 148 -14.74 11.86 -31.44
CA VAL A 148 -16.05 11.94 -30.78
C VAL A 148 -16.31 10.67 -29.97
N ARG A 149 -16.02 9.48 -30.54
CA ARG A 149 -16.22 8.19 -29.87
C ARG A 149 -15.41 8.07 -28.58
N TRP A 150 -14.10 8.40 -28.62
CA TRP A 150 -13.30 8.23 -27.40
C TRP A 150 -13.55 9.31 -26.33
N HIS A 151 -13.90 10.58 -26.74
CA HIS A 151 -14.32 11.59 -25.77
C HIS A 151 -15.64 11.19 -25.09
N ALA A 152 -16.59 10.62 -25.85
CA ALA A 152 -17.84 10.11 -25.29
C ALA A 152 -17.60 8.95 -24.31
N ALA A 153 -16.72 7.97 -24.65
CA ALA A 153 -16.36 6.89 -23.76
C ALA A 153 -15.73 7.41 -22.46
N ARG A 154 -14.82 8.40 -22.56
CA ARG A 154 -14.21 9.07 -21.40
C ARG A 154 -15.26 9.77 -20.54
N ALA A 155 -16.18 10.52 -21.15
CA ALA A 155 -17.24 11.24 -20.44
C ALA A 155 -18.16 10.27 -19.68
N VAL A 156 -18.51 9.14 -20.27
CA VAL A 156 -19.27 8.06 -19.61
C VAL A 156 -18.50 7.50 -18.41
N GLY A 157 -17.18 7.27 -18.54
CA GLY A 157 -16.33 6.86 -17.42
C GLY A 157 -16.30 7.87 -16.29
N LEU A 158 -16.32 9.18 -16.57
CA LEU A 158 -16.35 10.25 -15.58
C LEU A 158 -17.70 10.38 -14.83
N ILE A 159 -18.80 9.90 -15.42
CA ILE A 159 -20.09 9.76 -14.71
C ILE A 159 -19.98 8.68 -13.63
N GLY A 160 -19.14 7.66 -13.85
CA GLY A 160 -18.87 6.61 -12.87
C GLY A 160 -19.96 5.53 -12.82
N GLU A 161 -20.17 4.96 -11.63
CA GLU A 161 -21.04 3.79 -11.40
C GLU A 161 -22.47 3.98 -11.94
N ASP A 162 -23.03 5.17 -11.84
CA ASP A 162 -24.41 5.44 -12.32
C ASP A 162 -24.57 5.25 -13.84
N ALA A 163 -23.45 5.24 -14.59
CA ALA A 163 -23.44 4.96 -16.02
C ALA A 163 -23.44 3.45 -16.38
N ARG A 164 -23.69 2.55 -15.43
CA ARG A 164 -23.67 1.08 -15.64
C ARG A 164 -24.53 0.58 -16.80
N SER A 165 -25.62 1.27 -17.14
CA SER A 165 -26.44 0.93 -18.31
C SER A 165 -25.70 1.09 -19.64
N ALA A 166 -24.57 1.82 -19.69
CA ALA A 166 -23.73 1.97 -20.86
C ALA A 166 -22.71 0.82 -21.05
N ILE A 167 -22.56 -0.10 -20.08
CA ILE A 167 -21.58 -1.21 -20.15
C ILE A 167 -21.69 -1.99 -21.48
N PRO A 168 -22.88 -2.44 -21.94
CA PRO A 168 -22.97 -3.18 -23.20
C PRO A 168 -22.48 -2.37 -24.41
N ALA A 169 -22.74 -1.06 -24.43
CA ALA A 169 -22.28 -0.18 -25.49
C ALA A 169 -20.75 0.07 -25.43
N LEU A 170 -20.19 0.25 -24.24
CA LEU A 170 -18.72 0.35 -24.05
C LEU A 170 -18.00 -0.95 -24.46
N VAL A 171 -18.59 -2.10 -24.19
CA VAL A 171 -18.06 -3.41 -24.63
C VAL A 171 -17.94 -3.47 -26.17
N THR A 172 -18.85 -2.87 -26.92
CA THR A 172 -18.72 -2.83 -28.39
C THR A 172 -17.53 -1.99 -28.85
N LEU A 173 -17.19 -0.92 -28.10
CA LEU A 173 -16.03 -0.06 -28.40
C LEU A 173 -14.68 -0.74 -28.13
N LEU A 174 -14.63 -1.85 -27.39
CA LEU A 174 -13.40 -2.64 -27.23
C LEU A 174 -12.94 -3.29 -28.55
N ALA A 175 -13.80 -3.36 -29.55
CA ALA A 175 -13.48 -3.84 -30.90
C ALA A 175 -13.32 -2.69 -31.92
N ASP A 176 -13.21 -1.43 -31.47
CA ASP A 176 -13.01 -0.28 -32.37
C ASP A 176 -11.67 -0.36 -33.09
N THR A 177 -11.60 0.20 -34.28
CA THR A 177 -10.39 0.25 -35.10
C THR A 177 -9.36 1.25 -34.59
N ASP A 178 -9.79 2.26 -33.80
CA ASP A 178 -8.89 3.26 -33.20
C ASP A 178 -8.48 2.81 -31.79
N PRO A 179 -7.16 2.57 -31.54
CA PRO A 179 -6.68 2.11 -30.25
C PRO A 179 -6.93 3.09 -29.10
N ILE A 180 -7.14 4.39 -29.38
CA ILE A 180 -7.50 5.37 -28.35
C ILE A 180 -8.94 5.11 -27.89
N VAL A 181 -9.86 4.84 -28.81
CA VAL A 181 -11.25 4.47 -28.47
C VAL A 181 -11.27 3.22 -27.59
N VAL A 182 -10.53 2.17 -27.99
CA VAL A 182 -10.40 0.92 -27.20
C VAL A 182 -9.84 1.21 -25.79
N THR A 183 -8.79 2.04 -25.70
CA THR A 183 -8.18 2.42 -24.42
C THR A 183 -9.18 3.15 -23.52
N GLN A 184 -9.93 4.11 -24.04
CA GLN A 184 -10.89 4.88 -23.25
C GLN A 184 -12.13 4.06 -22.88
N ALA A 185 -12.58 3.15 -23.75
CA ALA A 185 -13.66 2.21 -23.43
C ALA A 185 -13.26 1.28 -22.27
N ALA A 186 -12.05 0.70 -22.32
CA ALA A 186 -11.54 -0.13 -21.23
C ALA A 186 -11.40 0.66 -19.92
N ALA A 187 -10.87 1.89 -20.00
CA ALA A 187 -10.76 2.77 -18.83
C ALA A 187 -12.15 3.13 -18.26
N ALA A 188 -13.11 3.47 -19.11
CA ALA A 188 -14.49 3.79 -18.70
C ALA A 188 -15.16 2.60 -18.01
N LEU A 189 -15.01 1.38 -18.54
CA LEU A 189 -15.49 0.16 -17.90
C LEU A 189 -14.87 0.01 -16.50
N GLY A 190 -13.56 0.27 -16.35
CA GLY A 190 -12.90 0.27 -15.05
C GLY A 190 -13.45 1.33 -14.10
N HIS A 191 -13.73 2.55 -14.56
CA HIS A 191 -14.30 3.63 -13.75
C HIS A 191 -15.75 3.38 -13.34
N ILE A 192 -16.57 2.80 -14.22
CA ILE A 192 -17.95 2.40 -13.88
C ILE A 192 -17.95 1.32 -12.80
N ARG A 193 -16.91 0.48 -12.74
CA ARG A 193 -16.69 -0.54 -11.73
C ARG A 193 -15.76 -0.04 -10.62
N GLU A 194 -15.37 1.24 -10.65
CA GLU A 194 -14.61 1.83 -9.56
C GLU A 194 -15.46 1.72 -8.31
N ASP A 195 -14.98 0.89 -7.40
CA ASP A 195 -15.60 0.73 -6.12
C ASP A 195 -15.46 2.08 -5.38
N ASP A 196 -16.57 2.83 -5.32
CA ASP A 196 -16.66 4.03 -4.50
C ASP A 196 -16.73 3.68 -3.00
N GLY A 197 -16.29 2.46 -2.65
CA GLY A 197 -16.36 1.90 -1.31
C GLY A 197 -17.74 1.40 -0.93
N ARG A 198 -18.72 1.40 -1.85
CA ARG A 198 -20.06 0.85 -1.56
C ARG A 198 -20.10 -0.68 -1.65
N GLY A 199 -19.00 -1.31 -2.00
CA GLY A 199 -18.66 -2.72 -1.77
C GLY A 199 -19.55 -3.78 -2.41
N LEU A 200 -20.71 -3.43 -2.96
CA LEU A 200 -21.72 -4.42 -3.31
C LEU A 200 -22.43 -4.09 -4.61
N ILE A 201 -22.22 -4.95 -5.58
CA ILE A 201 -23.00 -4.94 -6.80
C ILE A 201 -24.40 -5.49 -6.47
N PRO A 202 -25.49 -4.74 -6.73
CA PRO A 202 -26.81 -5.33 -6.70
C PRO A 202 -26.85 -6.51 -7.67
N GLU A 203 -27.50 -7.62 -7.30
CA GLU A 203 -27.63 -8.83 -8.15
C GLU A 203 -28.14 -8.50 -9.55
N ALA A 204 -28.99 -7.49 -9.67
CA ALA A 204 -29.48 -6.98 -10.96
C ALA A 204 -28.36 -6.43 -11.85
N ASP A 205 -27.31 -5.87 -11.28
CA ASP A 205 -26.20 -5.25 -11.99
C ASP A 205 -25.03 -6.22 -12.23
N ALA A 206 -24.90 -7.27 -11.41
CA ALA A 206 -23.86 -8.29 -11.53
C ALA A 206 -23.81 -8.90 -12.94
N LYS A 207 -24.98 -9.10 -13.57
CA LYS A 207 -25.08 -9.60 -14.94
C LYS A 207 -24.51 -8.61 -15.96
N ALA A 208 -24.72 -7.31 -15.78
CA ALA A 208 -24.18 -6.29 -16.68
C ALA A 208 -22.64 -6.26 -16.58
N TYR A 209 -22.10 -6.29 -15.38
CA TYR A 209 -20.65 -6.34 -15.17
C TYR A 209 -20.01 -7.61 -15.74
N ALA A 210 -20.64 -8.78 -15.55
CA ALA A 210 -20.14 -10.04 -16.10
C ALA A 210 -19.98 -9.99 -17.63
N THR A 211 -20.77 -9.19 -18.36
CA THR A 211 -20.65 -9.07 -19.82
C THR A 211 -19.37 -8.38 -20.28
N ALA A 212 -18.68 -7.62 -19.41
CA ALA A 212 -17.47 -6.91 -19.75
C ALA A 212 -16.19 -7.75 -19.53
N VAL A 213 -16.24 -8.80 -18.70
CA VAL A 213 -15.04 -9.57 -18.28
C VAL A 213 -14.34 -10.21 -19.49
N ASP A 214 -15.02 -11.05 -20.26
CA ASP A 214 -14.44 -11.72 -21.43
C ASP A 214 -13.94 -10.75 -22.50
N PRO A 215 -14.67 -9.70 -22.89
CA PRO A 215 -14.18 -8.68 -23.81
C PRO A 215 -12.92 -7.96 -23.29
N LEU A 216 -12.89 -7.56 -22.02
CA LEU A 216 -11.70 -6.97 -21.42
C LEU A 216 -10.52 -7.94 -21.42
N ALA A 217 -10.73 -9.21 -21.05
CA ALA A 217 -9.70 -10.25 -21.09
C ALA A 217 -9.11 -10.43 -22.50
N LYS A 218 -9.95 -10.41 -23.54
CA LYS A 218 -9.49 -10.43 -24.94
C LYS A 218 -8.69 -9.18 -25.32
N THR A 219 -9.04 -8.02 -24.78
CA THR A 219 -8.36 -6.76 -25.07
C THR A 219 -7.00 -6.65 -24.38
N THR A 220 -6.71 -7.49 -23.38
CA THR A 220 -5.36 -7.53 -22.76
C THR A 220 -4.26 -7.94 -23.74
N VAL A 221 -4.57 -8.57 -24.87
CA VAL A 221 -3.60 -8.93 -25.93
C VAL A 221 -3.65 -7.98 -27.13
N HIS A 222 -4.28 -6.80 -26.99
CA HIS A 222 -4.35 -5.80 -28.05
C HIS A 222 -2.97 -5.34 -28.51
N PRO A 223 -2.74 -5.02 -29.82
CA PRO A 223 -1.46 -4.52 -30.31
C PRO A 223 -0.96 -3.25 -29.59
N ASP A 224 -1.85 -2.33 -29.26
CA ASP A 224 -1.51 -1.11 -28.52
C ASP A 224 -1.38 -1.38 -27.01
N ALA A 225 -0.22 -1.05 -26.44
CA ALA A 225 0.10 -1.26 -25.03
C ALA A 225 -0.82 -0.49 -24.07
N ARG A 226 -1.32 0.68 -24.48
CA ARG A 226 -2.25 1.49 -23.66
C ARG A 226 -3.58 0.75 -23.48
N ALA A 227 -4.09 0.11 -24.54
CA ALA A 227 -5.30 -0.70 -24.49
C ALA A 227 -5.09 -1.94 -23.60
N ARG A 228 -3.94 -2.65 -23.73
CA ARG A 228 -3.59 -3.78 -22.86
C ARG A 228 -3.60 -3.37 -21.39
N ARG A 229 -2.88 -2.29 -21.06
CA ARG A 229 -2.78 -1.77 -19.69
C ARG A 229 -4.14 -1.31 -19.13
N ALA A 230 -4.93 -0.59 -19.93
CA ALA A 230 -6.26 -0.13 -19.51
C ALA A 230 -7.19 -1.32 -19.21
N SER A 231 -7.15 -2.37 -20.05
CA SER A 231 -7.97 -3.57 -19.86
C SER A 231 -7.56 -4.38 -18.63
N MET A 232 -6.25 -4.54 -18.37
CA MET A 232 -5.77 -5.20 -17.15
C MET A 232 -6.19 -4.43 -15.90
N ARG A 233 -6.04 -3.09 -15.92
CA ARG A 233 -6.44 -2.24 -14.82
C ARG A 233 -7.96 -2.28 -14.58
N ALA A 234 -8.76 -2.36 -15.64
CA ALA A 234 -10.19 -2.56 -15.53
C ALA A 234 -10.53 -3.93 -14.91
N LEU A 235 -9.91 -5.02 -15.40
CA LEU A 235 -10.16 -6.38 -14.90
C LEU A 235 -9.89 -6.55 -13.40
N ARG A 236 -8.89 -5.85 -12.84
CA ARG A 236 -8.63 -5.86 -11.39
C ARG A 236 -9.84 -5.42 -10.56
N ARG A 237 -10.71 -4.60 -11.12
CA ARG A 237 -11.93 -4.09 -10.46
C ARG A 237 -13.15 -4.99 -10.67
N TYR A 238 -13.03 -5.97 -11.55
CA TYR A 238 -14.05 -6.99 -11.79
C TYR A 238 -13.63 -8.24 -11.02
N SER A 239 -14.32 -8.58 -9.94
CA SER A 239 -14.03 -9.73 -9.06
C SER A 239 -13.93 -11.05 -9.84
N MET A 240 -12.86 -11.20 -10.62
CA MET A 240 -12.55 -12.44 -11.31
C MET A 240 -11.98 -13.45 -10.32
N SER A 241 -12.32 -14.71 -10.51
CA SER A 241 -11.64 -15.76 -9.75
C SER A 241 -10.14 -15.73 -10.07
N LEU A 242 -9.34 -16.10 -9.07
CA LEU A 242 -7.90 -16.24 -9.24
C LEU A 242 -7.55 -17.16 -10.42
N ALA A 243 -8.27 -18.28 -10.55
CA ALA A 243 -8.05 -19.25 -11.62
C ALA A 243 -8.24 -18.64 -13.03
N ASP A 244 -9.12 -17.66 -13.17
CA ASP A 244 -9.41 -17.00 -14.44
C ASP A 244 -8.46 -15.81 -14.70
N MET A 245 -8.09 -15.06 -13.66
CA MET A 245 -7.18 -13.91 -13.77
C MET A 245 -5.73 -14.34 -14.05
N ALA A 246 -5.30 -15.37 -13.39
CA ALA A 246 -3.95 -15.89 -13.37
C ALA A 246 -3.33 -16.15 -14.77
N PRO A 247 -4.00 -16.86 -15.70
CA PRO A 247 -3.47 -17.09 -17.06
C PRO A 247 -3.38 -15.82 -17.89
N ILE A 248 -4.18 -14.80 -17.57
CA ILE A 248 -4.17 -13.49 -18.25
C ILE A 248 -2.93 -12.72 -17.80
N VAL A 249 -2.72 -12.61 -16.49
CA VAL A 249 -1.67 -11.77 -15.89
C VAL A 249 -0.28 -12.35 -16.17
N SER A 250 -0.10 -13.67 -16.02
CA SER A 250 1.22 -14.31 -16.22
C SER A 250 1.82 -14.07 -17.61
N LYS A 251 0.99 -13.97 -18.65
CA LYS A 251 1.46 -13.66 -20.02
C LYS A 251 2.05 -12.26 -20.12
N HIS A 252 1.60 -11.33 -19.31
CA HIS A 252 2.02 -9.93 -19.38
C HIS A 252 3.29 -9.64 -18.60
N LEU A 253 3.82 -10.59 -17.82
CA LEU A 253 5.16 -10.50 -17.25
C LEU A 253 6.26 -10.53 -18.32
N ALA A 254 5.94 -11.04 -19.51
CA ALA A 254 6.83 -11.05 -20.68
C ALA A 254 6.45 -9.98 -21.73
N ASP A 255 5.63 -9.00 -21.38
CA ASP A 255 5.19 -7.96 -22.32
C ASP A 255 6.37 -7.05 -22.73
N ALA A 256 6.39 -6.64 -23.98
CA ALA A 256 7.42 -5.73 -24.50
C ALA A 256 7.32 -4.31 -23.92
N ASP A 257 6.17 -3.92 -23.39
CA ASP A 257 5.95 -2.60 -22.78
C ASP A 257 6.08 -2.70 -21.25
N PRO A 258 7.08 -2.04 -20.64
CA PRO A 258 7.31 -2.11 -19.19
C PRO A 258 6.11 -1.68 -18.34
N ALA A 259 5.28 -0.74 -18.83
CA ALA A 259 4.11 -0.29 -18.08
C ALA A 259 2.98 -1.33 -18.06
N VAL A 260 2.95 -2.26 -19.01
CA VAL A 260 2.08 -3.43 -18.99
C VAL A 260 2.57 -4.43 -17.96
N VAL A 261 3.90 -4.68 -17.92
CA VAL A 261 4.53 -5.55 -16.91
C VAL A 261 4.25 -5.05 -15.49
N VAL A 262 4.47 -3.77 -15.22
CA VAL A 262 4.16 -3.15 -13.91
C VAL A 262 2.68 -3.32 -13.55
N SER A 263 1.77 -3.18 -14.53
CA SER A 263 0.34 -3.40 -14.27
C SER A 263 0.03 -4.87 -13.94
N ALA A 264 0.75 -5.81 -14.54
CA ALA A 264 0.65 -7.24 -14.23
C ALA A 264 1.18 -7.54 -12.81
N LEU A 265 2.33 -6.96 -12.44
CA LEU A 265 2.90 -7.11 -11.10
C LEU A 265 1.96 -6.63 -10.00
N HIS A 266 1.37 -5.43 -10.17
CA HIS A 266 0.37 -4.92 -9.21
C HIS A 266 -0.83 -5.86 -9.08
N THR A 267 -1.26 -6.47 -10.20
CA THR A 267 -2.37 -7.41 -10.17
C THR A 267 -2.00 -8.69 -9.42
N LEU A 268 -0.76 -9.20 -9.58
CA LEU A 268 -0.27 -10.37 -8.85
C LEU A 268 -0.07 -10.07 -7.36
N ALA A 269 0.41 -8.89 -7.03
CA ALA A 269 0.56 -8.46 -5.63
C ALA A 269 -0.79 -8.45 -4.88
N ASP A 270 -1.87 -8.02 -5.55
CA ASP A 270 -3.22 -8.07 -4.98
C ASP A 270 -3.73 -9.52 -4.76
N MET A 271 -3.13 -10.50 -5.44
CA MET A 271 -3.48 -11.93 -5.35
C MET A 271 -2.74 -12.66 -4.21
N ASP A 272 -1.71 -12.03 -3.62
CA ASP A 272 -0.92 -12.54 -2.49
C ASP A 272 -0.35 -13.96 -2.75
N ASP A 273 -0.44 -14.86 -1.77
CA ASP A 273 0.10 -16.24 -1.84
C ASP A 273 -0.53 -17.11 -2.95
N ASP A 274 -1.72 -16.78 -3.37
CA ASP A 274 -2.41 -17.48 -4.46
C ASP A 274 -1.71 -17.29 -5.82
N ALA A 275 -0.91 -16.23 -5.99
CA ALA A 275 -0.10 -16.02 -7.20
C ALA A 275 1.14 -16.91 -7.29
N VAL A 276 1.61 -17.50 -6.17
CA VAL A 276 2.90 -18.22 -6.10
C VAL A 276 3.03 -19.34 -7.12
N PRO A 277 2.05 -20.24 -7.32
CA PRO A 277 2.18 -21.31 -8.32
C PRO A 277 2.41 -20.80 -9.75
N LEU A 278 1.79 -19.66 -10.08
CA LEU A 278 1.89 -19.03 -11.40
C LEU A 278 3.25 -18.37 -11.61
N LEU A 279 3.75 -17.73 -10.58
CA LEU A 279 5.06 -17.10 -10.58
C LEU A 279 6.16 -18.17 -10.71
N ILE A 280 6.00 -19.32 -10.05
CA ILE A 280 6.90 -20.48 -10.23
C ILE A 280 6.91 -20.95 -11.69
N GLU A 281 5.76 -20.97 -12.36
CA GLU A 281 5.72 -21.31 -13.79
C GLU A 281 6.39 -20.23 -14.64
N ALA A 282 6.17 -18.94 -14.32
CA ALA A 282 6.77 -17.80 -15.01
C ALA A 282 8.32 -17.76 -14.87
N LEU A 283 8.90 -18.31 -13.79
CA LEU A 283 10.36 -18.45 -13.64
C LEU A 283 11.00 -19.30 -14.75
N LYS A 284 10.24 -20.15 -15.42
CA LYS A 284 10.75 -21.04 -16.47
C LYS A 284 10.99 -20.32 -17.80
N ASP A 285 10.26 -19.21 -18.06
CA ASP A 285 10.43 -18.42 -19.27
C ASP A 285 11.46 -17.29 -19.01
N PRO A 286 12.58 -17.24 -19.76
CA PRO A 286 13.60 -16.20 -19.59
C PRO A 286 13.07 -14.77 -19.71
N LYS A 287 11.96 -14.55 -20.43
CA LYS A 287 11.39 -13.20 -20.61
C LYS A 287 10.62 -12.69 -19.38
N SER A 288 10.04 -13.59 -18.61
CA SER A 288 9.25 -13.27 -17.43
C SER A 288 9.98 -13.57 -16.11
N ARG A 289 11.09 -14.31 -16.16
CA ARG A 289 11.83 -14.76 -14.97
C ARG A 289 12.14 -13.64 -14.00
N TYR A 290 12.84 -12.59 -14.46
CA TYR A 290 13.20 -11.45 -13.64
C TYR A 290 11.97 -10.84 -12.90
N TRP A 291 10.88 -10.67 -13.62
CA TRP A 291 9.67 -10.08 -13.04
C TRP A 291 8.92 -11.03 -12.10
N ALA A 292 8.99 -12.33 -12.37
CA ALA A 292 8.47 -13.34 -11.44
C ALA A 292 9.28 -13.36 -10.12
N GLU A 293 10.60 -13.19 -10.19
CA GLU A 293 11.47 -13.04 -9.02
C GLU A 293 11.13 -11.79 -8.21
N VAL A 294 10.89 -10.64 -8.88
CA VAL A 294 10.43 -9.41 -8.23
C VAL A 294 9.10 -9.63 -7.50
N ALA A 295 8.11 -10.23 -8.17
CA ALA A 295 6.80 -10.49 -7.55
C ALA A 295 6.89 -11.47 -6.38
N LEU A 296 7.71 -12.52 -6.47
CA LEU A 296 7.93 -13.47 -5.36
C LEU A 296 8.61 -12.81 -4.16
N ALA A 297 9.52 -11.85 -4.41
CA ALA A 297 10.13 -11.06 -3.35
C ALA A 297 9.09 -10.18 -2.62
N GLU A 298 8.16 -9.58 -3.36
CA GLU A 298 7.06 -8.78 -2.81
C GLU A 298 6.13 -9.61 -1.91
N ILE A 299 5.77 -10.83 -2.36
CA ILE A 299 4.95 -11.77 -1.58
C ILE A 299 5.69 -12.21 -0.30
N GLY A 300 7.01 -12.30 -0.33
CA GLY A 300 7.84 -12.60 0.84
C GLY A 300 7.63 -14.01 1.40
N PRO A 301 7.49 -14.17 2.75
CA PRO A 301 7.49 -15.49 3.39
C PRO A 301 6.42 -16.46 2.89
N LYS A 302 5.31 -15.96 2.35
CA LYS A 302 4.24 -16.79 1.78
C LYS A 302 4.66 -17.48 0.47
N ALA A 303 5.70 -16.95 -0.20
CA ALA A 303 6.27 -17.54 -1.40
C ALA A 303 7.26 -18.70 -1.13
N ALA A 304 7.24 -19.31 0.04
CA ALA A 304 8.15 -20.41 0.44
C ALA A 304 8.25 -21.54 -0.59
N ALA A 305 7.16 -21.87 -1.30
CA ALA A 305 7.14 -22.89 -2.33
C ALA A 305 8.04 -22.57 -3.54
N ALA A 306 8.43 -21.31 -3.72
CA ALA A 306 9.32 -20.86 -4.79
C ALA A 306 10.83 -21.00 -4.43
N ALA A 307 11.18 -21.41 -3.21
CA ALA A 307 12.58 -21.44 -2.76
C ALA A 307 13.49 -22.29 -3.65
N GLU A 308 13.08 -23.51 -4.03
CA GLU A 308 13.87 -24.39 -4.91
C GLU A 308 13.95 -23.85 -6.35
N PRO A 309 12.85 -23.43 -7.01
CA PRO A 309 12.91 -22.74 -8.30
C PRO A 309 13.81 -21.51 -8.31
N LEU A 310 13.77 -20.67 -7.27
CA LEU A 310 14.65 -19.51 -7.14
C LEU A 310 16.12 -19.89 -6.93
N ALA A 311 16.41 -20.92 -6.13
CA ALA A 311 17.78 -21.44 -5.99
C ALA A 311 18.37 -21.86 -7.34
N LYS A 312 17.56 -22.50 -8.19
CA LYS A 312 17.96 -22.84 -9.54
C LYS A 312 18.18 -21.61 -10.43
N ALA A 313 17.37 -20.56 -10.28
CA ALA A 313 17.59 -19.30 -10.99
C ALA A 313 18.91 -18.62 -10.58
N VAL A 314 19.30 -18.71 -9.31
CA VAL A 314 20.63 -18.25 -8.82
C VAL A 314 21.78 -18.98 -9.52
N GLU A 315 21.63 -20.27 -9.86
CA GLU A 315 22.68 -21.07 -10.49
C GLU A 315 22.84 -20.79 -12.00
N VAL A 316 21.73 -20.54 -12.71
CA VAL A 316 21.71 -20.53 -14.18
C VAL A 316 21.31 -19.20 -14.81
N GLY A 317 20.85 -18.21 -14.01
CA GLY A 317 20.40 -16.91 -14.49
C GLY A 317 21.53 -16.01 -14.99
N GLU A 318 21.18 -14.99 -15.76
CA GLU A 318 22.06 -13.86 -16.05
C GLU A 318 22.34 -13.06 -14.77
N ALA A 319 23.33 -12.17 -14.77
CA ALA A 319 23.79 -11.47 -13.56
C ALA A 319 22.65 -10.74 -12.80
N GLU A 320 21.77 -10.06 -13.53
CA GLU A 320 20.64 -9.33 -12.93
C GLU A 320 19.56 -10.28 -12.39
N GLU A 321 19.25 -11.38 -13.09
CA GLU A 321 18.34 -12.42 -12.62
C GLU A 321 18.88 -13.11 -11.36
N ARG A 322 20.17 -13.48 -11.35
CA ARG A 322 20.82 -14.09 -10.18
C ARG A 322 20.71 -13.21 -8.95
N LEU A 323 20.97 -11.90 -9.11
CA LEU A 323 20.80 -10.92 -8.03
C LEU A 323 19.37 -10.90 -7.54
N GLN A 324 18.39 -10.80 -8.45
CA GLN A 324 16.98 -10.70 -8.09
C GLN A 324 16.48 -12.00 -7.42
N ALA A 325 16.92 -13.17 -7.89
CA ALA A 325 16.60 -14.44 -7.24
C ALA A 325 17.18 -14.53 -5.81
N ILE A 326 18.42 -14.03 -5.58
CA ILE A 326 19.02 -13.92 -4.24
C ILE A 326 18.17 -13.02 -3.34
N LEU A 327 17.74 -11.86 -3.85
CA LEU A 327 16.89 -10.92 -3.10
C LEU A 327 15.50 -11.50 -2.80
N ALA A 328 14.93 -12.26 -3.74
CA ALA A 328 13.66 -12.96 -3.53
C ALA A 328 13.79 -14.02 -2.42
N LEU A 329 14.86 -14.80 -2.41
CA LEU A 329 15.14 -15.76 -1.34
C LEU A 329 15.35 -15.07 0.01
N ALA A 330 16.02 -13.91 0.03
CA ALA A 330 16.17 -13.10 1.22
C ALA A 330 14.83 -12.54 1.74
N ALA A 331 13.93 -12.15 0.84
CA ALA A 331 12.59 -11.66 1.19
C ALA A 331 11.70 -12.79 1.73
N ILE A 332 11.77 -13.99 1.17
CA ILE A 332 11.11 -15.18 1.71
C ILE A 332 11.64 -15.49 3.11
N GLY A 333 12.95 -15.35 3.32
CA GLY A 333 13.57 -15.51 4.63
C GLY A 333 13.70 -16.95 5.09
N GLU A 334 13.49 -17.23 6.37
CA GLU A 334 13.71 -18.54 6.99
C GLU A 334 13.02 -19.72 6.28
N PRO A 335 11.78 -19.59 5.73
CA PRO A 335 11.17 -20.65 4.95
C PRO A 335 11.97 -21.08 3.70
N ALA A 336 12.87 -20.22 3.20
CA ALA A 336 13.73 -20.54 2.05
C ALA A 336 15.09 -21.16 2.45
N ALA A 337 15.32 -21.52 3.70
CA ALA A 337 16.63 -22.02 4.19
C ALA A 337 17.17 -23.24 3.39
N ALA A 338 16.29 -24.03 2.76
CA ALA A 338 16.70 -25.14 1.88
C ALA A 338 17.49 -24.67 0.64
N ALA A 339 17.35 -23.41 0.21
CA ALA A 339 18.09 -22.82 -0.91
C ALA A 339 19.52 -22.37 -0.54
N ALA A 340 19.92 -22.47 0.73
CA ALA A 340 21.24 -22.02 1.21
C ALA A 340 22.45 -22.55 0.41
N PRO A 341 22.51 -23.80 -0.07
CA PRO A 341 23.64 -24.27 -0.85
C PRO A 341 23.95 -23.43 -2.10
N ALA A 342 22.93 -23.00 -2.84
CA ALA A 342 23.10 -22.13 -4.01
C ALA A 342 23.65 -20.75 -3.61
N ILE A 343 23.18 -20.19 -2.51
CA ILE A 343 23.62 -18.90 -2.01
C ILE A 343 25.04 -18.95 -1.45
N ILE A 344 25.42 -20.05 -0.77
CA ILE A 344 26.78 -20.28 -0.27
C ILE A 344 27.77 -20.36 -1.46
N ALA A 345 27.41 -21.04 -2.54
CA ALA A 345 28.24 -21.11 -3.73
C ALA A 345 28.49 -19.71 -4.34
N VAL A 346 27.51 -18.81 -4.28
CA VAL A 346 27.68 -17.42 -4.71
C VAL A 346 28.59 -16.65 -3.75
N LEU A 347 28.40 -16.78 -2.44
CA LEU A 347 29.24 -16.10 -1.44
C LEU A 347 30.72 -16.53 -1.54
N ASP A 348 30.98 -17.82 -1.79
CA ASP A 348 32.34 -18.38 -1.97
C ASP A 348 32.91 -18.14 -3.38
N SER A 349 32.14 -17.56 -4.31
CA SER A 349 32.61 -17.25 -5.67
C SER A 349 33.46 -15.97 -5.71
N ASN A 350 34.06 -15.70 -6.88
CA ASN A 350 34.79 -14.45 -7.12
C ASN A 350 33.89 -13.31 -7.66
N ASP A 351 32.57 -13.47 -7.61
CA ASP A 351 31.63 -12.46 -8.08
C ASP A 351 31.32 -11.44 -6.97
N ALA A 352 32.17 -10.42 -6.87
CA ALA A 352 32.08 -9.40 -5.83
C ALA A 352 30.71 -8.68 -5.79
N ALA A 353 30.03 -8.58 -6.93
CA ALA A 353 28.72 -7.93 -7.00
C ALA A 353 27.61 -8.74 -6.30
N LEU A 354 27.76 -10.06 -6.21
CA LEU A 354 26.76 -10.94 -5.61
C LEU A 354 27.12 -11.41 -4.19
N GLN A 355 28.37 -11.24 -3.73
CA GLN A 355 28.80 -11.73 -2.42
C GLN A 355 28.04 -11.07 -1.26
N MET A 356 27.83 -9.75 -1.30
CA MET A 356 27.10 -9.03 -0.26
C MET A 356 25.61 -9.39 -0.23
N PRO A 357 24.88 -9.39 -1.37
CA PRO A 357 23.52 -9.95 -1.44
C PRO A 357 23.41 -11.38 -0.92
N ALA A 358 24.39 -12.23 -1.23
CA ALA A 358 24.43 -13.61 -0.75
C ALA A 358 24.58 -13.69 0.77
N ALA A 359 25.52 -12.92 1.35
CA ALA A 359 25.68 -12.85 2.80
C ALA A 359 24.41 -12.35 3.49
N PHE A 360 23.76 -11.32 2.92
CA PHE A 360 22.49 -10.79 3.41
C PHE A 360 21.39 -11.87 3.36
N ALA A 361 21.25 -12.57 2.23
CA ALA A 361 20.25 -13.62 2.08
C ALA A 361 20.43 -14.74 3.11
N LEU A 362 21.67 -15.20 3.35
CA LEU A 362 21.95 -16.21 4.37
C LEU A 362 21.52 -15.76 5.78
N GLY A 363 21.73 -14.50 6.11
CA GLY A 363 21.28 -13.92 7.38
C GLY A 363 19.76 -13.80 7.49
N ARG A 364 19.09 -13.42 6.40
CA ARG A 364 17.61 -13.36 6.33
C ARG A 364 16.98 -14.74 6.45
N MET A 365 17.57 -15.72 5.81
CA MET A 365 17.17 -17.13 5.83
C MET A 365 17.54 -17.83 7.13
N LYS A 366 18.35 -17.23 8.00
CA LYS A 366 18.96 -17.86 9.19
C LYS A 366 19.63 -19.20 8.87
N ALA A 367 20.33 -19.25 7.74
CA ALA A 367 20.85 -20.46 7.16
C ALA A 367 22.16 -20.88 7.83
N ALA A 368 22.10 -21.70 8.88
CA ALA A 368 23.28 -22.16 9.66
C ALA A 368 24.35 -22.85 8.79
N ALA A 369 23.97 -23.48 7.66
CA ALA A 369 24.90 -24.06 6.72
C ALA A 369 25.91 -23.05 6.15
N GLY A 370 25.55 -21.75 6.11
CA GLY A 370 26.38 -20.67 5.58
C GLY A 370 27.42 -20.12 6.56
N ASP A 371 27.40 -20.51 7.85
CA ASP A 371 28.22 -19.88 8.88
C ASP A 371 29.72 -19.89 8.58
N ALA A 372 30.25 -21.00 8.04
CA ALA A 372 31.67 -21.10 7.69
C ALA A 372 32.10 -20.13 6.57
N SER A 373 31.26 -19.97 5.54
CA SER A 373 31.52 -19.02 4.44
C SER A 373 31.35 -17.56 4.90
N LEU A 374 30.35 -17.29 5.75
CA LEU A 374 30.16 -15.98 6.39
C LEU A 374 31.37 -15.64 7.29
N ALA A 375 31.91 -16.58 8.06
CA ALA A 375 33.11 -16.37 8.88
C ALA A 375 34.34 -15.97 8.05
N LYS A 376 34.51 -16.57 6.87
CA LYS A 376 35.57 -16.17 5.91
C LYS A 376 35.33 -14.75 5.39
N ALA A 377 34.08 -14.40 5.08
CA ALA A 377 33.72 -13.07 4.61
C ALA A 377 33.97 -11.99 5.69
N VAL A 378 33.70 -12.30 6.97
CA VAL A 378 34.02 -11.41 8.10
C VAL A 378 35.53 -11.14 8.23
N ALA A 379 36.37 -12.13 7.92
CA ALA A 379 37.83 -12.04 7.94
C ALA A 379 38.43 -11.44 6.65
N GLY A 380 37.61 -11.17 5.63
CA GLY A 380 38.03 -10.62 4.35
C GLY A 380 38.43 -9.15 4.41
N GLU A 381 38.91 -8.61 3.31
CA GLU A 381 39.40 -7.23 3.20
C GLU A 381 38.28 -6.21 2.96
N ASP A 382 37.11 -6.65 2.47
CA ASP A 382 35.96 -5.75 2.23
C ASP A 382 35.21 -5.46 3.53
N PRO A 383 35.26 -4.22 4.06
CA PRO A 383 34.63 -3.87 5.33
C PRO A 383 33.10 -3.90 5.27
N PHE A 384 32.49 -3.69 4.10
CA PHE A 384 31.04 -3.73 3.93
C PHE A 384 30.53 -5.17 3.93
N LEU A 385 31.15 -6.02 3.13
CA LEU A 385 30.86 -7.46 3.15
C LEU A 385 31.08 -8.05 4.55
N ALA A 386 32.17 -7.66 5.23
CA ALA A 386 32.45 -8.10 6.58
C ALA A 386 31.35 -7.67 7.57
N SER A 387 30.79 -6.47 7.42
CA SER A 387 29.70 -5.97 8.28
C SER A 387 28.42 -6.76 8.04
N VAL A 388 28.02 -6.99 6.78
CA VAL A 388 26.82 -7.78 6.43
C VAL A 388 26.98 -9.23 6.86
N ALA A 389 28.15 -9.82 6.65
CA ALA A 389 28.44 -11.20 7.07
C ALA A 389 28.43 -11.36 8.60
N SER A 390 28.96 -10.37 9.35
CA SER A 390 28.88 -10.35 10.82
C SER A 390 27.44 -10.27 11.30
N TRP A 391 26.62 -9.37 10.72
CA TRP A 391 25.19 -9.29 10.98
C TRP A 391 24.48 -10.62 10.68
N ALA A 392 24.78 -11.26 9.54
CA ALA A 392 24.19 -12.54 9.17
C ALA A 392 24.50 -13.64 10.19
N ARG A 393 25.75 -13.71 10.67
CA ARG A 393 26.18 -14.66 11.71
C ARG A 393 25.48 -14.42 13.03
N ALA A 394 25.35 -13.15 13.45
CA ALA A 394 24.61 -12.79 14.65
C ALA A 394 23.13 -13.19 14.58
N ARG A 395 22.50 -13.09 13.41
CA ARG A 395 21.12 -13.55 13.20
C ARG A 395 20.98 -15.08 13.19
N ILE A 396 21.99 -15.79 12.72
CA ILE A 396 22.03 -17.27 12.74
C ILE A 396 22.26 -17.78 14.16
N HIS A 397 23.09 -17.09 14.94
CA HIS A 397 23.46 -17.45 16.29
C HIS A 397 23.11 -16.33 17.30
N PRO A 398 21.81 -16.07 17.54
CA PRO A 398 21.36 -14.92 18.35
C PRO A 398 21.78 -15.01 19.83
N ASP A 399 22.09 -16.20 20.31
CA ASP A 399 22.55 -16.45 21.67
C ASP A 399 24.08 -16.32 21.85
N ASP A 400 24.84 -16.22 20.74
CA ASP A 400 26.29 -16.01 20.78
C ASP A 400 26.59 -14.51 20.94
N LYS A 401 26.78 -14.11 22.19
CA LYS A 401 27.04 -12.72 22.53
C LYS A 401 28.24 -12.11 21.80
N ALA A 402 29.31 -12.89 21.53
CA ALA A 402 30.49 -12.36 20.85
C ALA A 402 30.19 -12.02 19.39
N LEU A 403 29.40 -12.83 18.71
CA LEU A 403 28.95 -12.56 17.34
C LEU A 403 27.99 -11.36 17.28
N VAL A 404 27.07 -11.26 18.24
CA VAL A 404 26.15 -10.12 18.34
C VAL A 404 26.91 -8.82 18.61
N ASP A 405 27.83 -8.81 19.58
CA ASP A 405 28.65 -7.63 19.94
C ASP A 405 29.53 -7.17 18.74
N ASP A 406 30.15 -8.10 17.98
CA ASP A 406 30.91 -7.77 16.76
C ASP A 406 30.02 -7.12 15.70
N ALA A 407 28.83 -7.69 15.43
CA ALA A 407 27.88 -7.15 14.47
C ALA A 407 27.41 -5.74 14.86
N LEU A 408 27.05 -5.54 16.14
CA LEU A 408 26.66 -4.22 16.65
C LEU A 408 27.76 -3.19 16.49
N ALA A 409 29.02 -3.56 16.81
CA ALA A 409 30.14 -2.66 16.69
C ALA A 409 30.38 -2.20 15.25
N ARG A 410 30.29 -3.12 14.28
CA ARG A 410 30.45 -2.81 12.85
C ARG A 410 29.31 -1.94 12.31
N LEU A 411 28.06 -2.28 12.62
CA LEU A 411 26.89 -1.54 12.16
C LEU A 411 26.83 -0.12 12.73
N ARG A 412 27.25 0.10 13.98
CA ARG A 412 27.31 1.43 14.60
C ARG A 412 28.20 2.40 13.84
N VAL A 413 29.28 1.92 13.21
CA VAL A 413 30.14 2.77 12.37
C VAL A 413 29.33 3.34 11.19
N GLY A 414 28.40 2.57 10.65
CA GLY A 414 27.56 2.99 9.53
C GLY A 414 26.55 4.08 9.86
N LEU A 415 26.13 4.25 11.12
CA LEU A 415 25.16 5.29 11.52
C LEU A 415 25.65 6.73 11.25
N ALA A 416 26.96 6.95 11.18
CA ALA A 416 27.56 8.26 10.89
C ALA A 416 28.15 8.36 9.48
N ASN A 417 27.84 7.41 8.59
CA ASN A 417 28.36 7.41 7.23
C ASN A 417 27.80 8.59 6.43
N ALA A 418 28.61 9.10 5.49
CA ALA A 418 28.18 10.18 4.58
C ALA A 418 27.04 9.73 3.67
N ASP A 419 27.02 8.44 3.27
CA ASP A 419 26.00 7.82 2.44
C ASP A 419 24.73 7.50 3.27
N ALA A 420 23.59 8.04 2.84
CA ALA A 420 22.30 7.85 3.50
C ALA A 420 21.85 6.39 3.52
N GLU A 421 22.12 5.66 2.44
CA GLU A 421 21.74 4.25 2.33
C GLU A 421 22.51 3.38 3.31
N ILE A 422 23.80 3.68 3.55
CA ILE A 422 24.59 3.00 4.59
C ILE A 422 24.03 3.34 5.96
N ARG A 423 23.61 4.59 6.22
CA ARG A 423 22.99 4.96 7.50
C ARG A 423 21.68 4.21 7.72
N SER A 424 20.77 4.22 6.74
CA SER A 424 19.46 3.55 6.85
C SER A 424 19.59 2.04 6.99
N GLY A 425 20.49 1.42 6.22
CA GLY A 425 20.82 -0.01 6.33
C GLY A 425 21.42 -0.38 7.68
N SER A 426 22.26 0.48 8.25
CA SER A 426 22.82 0.29 9.59
C SER A 426 21.76 0.36 10.68
N VAL A 427 20.82 1.31 10.59
CA VAL A 427 19.65 1.38 11.48
C VAL A 427 18.84 0.07 11.39
N SER A 428 18.55 -0.38 10.18
CA SER A 428 17.78 -1.61 9.94
C SER A 428 18.49 -2.84 10.50
N GLY A 429 19.81 -2.98 10.24
CA GLY A 429 20.61 -4.09 10.74
C GLY A 429 20.70 -4.12 12.27
N LEU A 430 20.91 -2.97 12.93
CA LEU A 430 20.92 -2.85 14.37
C LEU A 430 19.55 -3.19 14.98
N SER A 431 18.48 -2.72 14.35
CA SER A 431 17.12 -2.99 14.77
C SER A 431 16.74 -4.47 14.65
N ASP A 432 17.25 -5.18 13.63
CA ASP A 432 17.04 -6.62 13.47
C ASP A 432 17.70 -7.46 14.57
N LEU A 433 18.75 -6.94 15.18
CA LEU A 433 19.46 -7.60 16.30
C LEU A 433 18.85 -7.26 17.67
N ALA A 434 17.88 -6.36 17.75
CA ALA A 434 17.32 -5.88 19.01
C ALA A 434 16.72 -7.00 19.87
N GLU A 435 16.17 -8.05 19.28
CA GLU A 435 15.61 -9.19 20.02
C GLU A 435 16.68 -9.97 20.80
N SER A 436 17.92 -9.99 20.30
CA SER A 436 19.07 -10.65 20.93
C SER A 436 19.70 -9.82 22.07
N LEU A 437 19.18 -8.61 22.34
CA LEU A 437 19.75 -7.66 23.29
C LEU A 437 18.97 -7.64 24.61
N ASP A 438 19.66 -7.33 25.70
CA ASP A 438 19.02 -7.01 26.96
C ASP A 438 18.34 -5.63 26.93
N ALA A 439 17.57 -5.33 27.97
CA ALA A 439 16.80 -4.09 28.05
C ALA A 439 17.69 -2.84 27.97
N SER A 440 18.84 -2.84 28.64
CA SER A 440 19.77 -1.69 28.65
C SER A 440 20.37 -1.42 27.28
N ALA A 441 20.75 -2.47 26.54
CA ALA A 441 21.29 -2.34 25.20
C ALA A 441 20.21 -1.85 24.21
N ARG A 442 18.93 -2.25 24.37
CA ARG A 442 17.80 -1.72 23.56
C ARG A 442 17.55 -0.25 23.84
N GLU A 443 17.60 0.17 25.11
CA GLU A 443 17.47 1.59 25.46
C GLU A 443 18.63 2.42 24.89
N GLN A 444 19.85 1.90 24.90
CA GLN A 444 21.00 2.54 24.26
C GLN A 444 20.75 2.71 22.74
N LEU A 445 20.28 1.67 22.03
CA LEU A 445 19.94 1.77 20.61
C LEU A 445 18.86 2.82 20.34
N ALA A 446 17.84 2.93 21.20
CA ALA A 446 16.84 3.99 21.07
C ALA A 446 17.47 5.38 21.13
N GLY A 447 18.44 5.59 22.01
CA GLY A 447 19.23 6.82 22.08
C GLY A 447 20.06 7.09 20.83
N GLU A 448 20.61 6.04 20.21
CA GLU A 448 21.39 6.13 18.97
C GLU A 448 20.52 6.44 17.74
N PHE A 449 19.27 5.95 17.68
CA PHE A 449 18.34 6.19 16.57
C PHE A 449 17.63 7.55 16.65
N MET A 450 17.48 8.10 17.86
CA MET A 450 16.73 9.35 18.07
C MET A 450 17.23 10.54 17.24
N PRO A 451 18.54 10.83 17.12
CA PRO A 451 19.04 11.92 16.27
C PRO A 451 18.72 11.72 14.78
N LEU A 452 18.60 10.48 14.33
CA LEU A 452 18.36 10.13 12.93
C LEU A 452 16.91 10.38 12.48
N LEU A 453 15.96 10.61 13.41
CA LEU A 453 14.59 11.04 13.04
C LEU A 453 14.56 12.35 12.26
N THR A 454 15.59 13.17 12.36
CA THR A 454 15.75 14.45 11.66
C THR A 454 16.91 14.42 10.68
N ASP A 455 17.29 13.23 10.19
CA ASP A 455 18.33 13.11 9.16
C ASP A 455 17.93 13.92 7.92
N ALA A 456 18.95 14.42 7.21
CA ALA A 456 18.74 15.16 5.97
C ALA A 456 18.08 14.30 4.88
N ASP A 457 18.25 12.98 4.96
CA ASP A 457 17.60 12.02 4.08
C ASP A 457 16.35 11.45 4.75
N PRO A 458 15.16 11.60 4.13
CA PRO A 458 13.89 11.11 4.69
C PRO A 458 13.85 9.59 4.92
N GLU A 459 14.57 8.79 4.12
CA GLU A 459 14.58 7.33 4.27
C GLU A 459 15.31 6.91 5.54
N VAL A 460 16.38 7.64 5.92
CA VAL A 460 17.07 7.42 7.20
C VAL A 460 16.14 7.75 8.37
N GLY A 461 15.41 8.89 8.29
CA GLY A 461 14.43 9.28 9.31
C GLY A 461 13.33 8.24 9.47
N GLN A 462 12.82 7.71 8.36
CA GLN A 462 11.80 6.67 8.35
C GLN A 462 12.32 5.35 8.93
N ALA A 463 13.53 4.94 8.57
CA ALA A 463 14.18 3.75 9.12
C ALA A 463 14.35 3.88 10.65
N ALA A 464 14.80 5.05 11.14
CA ALA A 464 14.95 5.33 12.57
C ALA A 464 13.60 5.27 13.30
N GLY A 465 12.54 5.87 12.74
CA GLY A 465 11.18 5.79 13.26
C GLY A 465 10.69 4.35 13.39
N GLY A 466 10.82 3.55 12.32
CA GLY A 466 10.46 2.13 12.31
C GLY A 466 11.28 1.31 13.33
N ALA A 467 12.56 1.61 13.50
CA ALA A 467 13.41 0.98 14.50
C ALA A 467 12.95 1.29 15.93
N LEU A 468 12.59 2.54 16.23
CA LEU A 468 12.05 2.95 17.54
C LEU A 468 10.71 2.26 17.83
N VAL A 469 9.85 2.11 16.83
CA VAL A 469 8.59 1.33 16.96
C VAL A 469 8.90 -0.11 17.35
N ARG A 470 9.86 -0.77 16.69
CA ARG A 470 10.25 -2.15 17.01
C ARG A 470 10.86 -2.30 18.40
N LEU A 471 11.59 -1.31 18.89
CA LEU A 471 12.12 -1.30 20.26
C LEU A 471 11.00 -1.17 21.31
N GLY A 472 9.83 -0.63 20.93
CA GLY A 472 8.64 -0.60 21.77
C GLY A 472 8.87 0.10 23.10
N SER A 473 8.64 -0.62 24.22
CA SER A 473 8.80 -0.06 25.56
C SER A 473 10.24 0.41 25.87
N ALA A 474 11.26 -0.16 25.23
CA ALA A 474 12.65 0.27 25.44
C ALA A 474 12.93 1.66 24.86
N ALA A 475 12.14 2.13 23.90
CA ALA A 475 12.28 3.47 23.34
C ALA A 475 11.64 4.57 24.22
N MET A 476 10.81 4.21 25.20
CA MET A 476 10.00 5.18 25.94
C MET A 476 10.82 6.21 26.71
N ALA A 477 11.90 5.79 27.39
CA ALA A 477 12.78 6.70 28.11
C ALA A 477 13.40 7.79 27.21
N THR A 478 13.61 7.47 25.93
CA THR A 478 14.15 8.38 24.91
C THR A 478 13.07 9.25 24.27
N LEU A 479 11.88 8.68 23.95
CA LEU A 479 10.81 9.36 23.22
C LEU A 479 10.02 10.35 24.09
N GLN A 480 9.64 9.95 25.31
CA GLN A 480 8.77 10.73 26.19
C GLN A 480 9.28 12.16 26.46
N PRO A 481 10.56 12.40 26.82
CA PRO A 481 11.06 13.76 27.06
C PRO A 481 11.02 14.67 25.83
N LYS A 482 11.03 14.07 24.64
CA LYS A 482 11.06 14.78 23.35
C LYS A 482 9.69 15.22 22.85
N LEU A 483 8.60 14.77 23.46
CA LEU A 483 7.25 15.29 23.18
C LEU A 483 7.11 16.79 23.46
N THR A 484 8.00 17.38 24.25
CA THR A 484 8.02 18.83 24.49
C THR A 484 8.62 19.64 23.33
N ASP A 485 9.34 18.98 22.40
CA ASP A 485 9.97 19.64 21.24
C ASP A 485 8.97 19.74 20.08
N PRO A 486 8.51 20.96 19.71
CA PRO A 486 7.53 21.12 18.63
C PRO A 486 8.03 20.62 17.27
N ALA A 487 9.34 20.63 17.04
CA ALA A 487 9.91 20.28 15.72
C ALA A 487 9.75 18.80 15.37
N ILE A 488 9.72 17.92 16.38
CA ILE A 488 9.67 16.46 16.20
C ILE A 488 8.47 15.81 16.90
N ARG A 489 7.65 16.61 17.61
CA ARG A 489 6.51 16.11 18.41
C ARG A 489 5.59 15.22 17.60
N ARG A 490 5.24 15.63 16.36
CA ARG A 490 4.35 14.85 15.49
C ARG A 490 4.95 13.49 15.14
N ASN A 491 6.20 13.44 14.72
CA ASN A 491 6.89 12.18 14.42
C ASN A 491 6.89 11.24 15.66
N ILE A 492 7.08 11.81 16.84
CA ILE A 492 7.06 11.03 18.08
C ILE A 492 5.64 10.52 18.39
N LEU A 493 4.59 11.34 18.20
CA LEU A 493 3.21 10.91 18.39
C LEU A 493 2.83 9.78 17.41
N GLU A 494 3.28 9.84 16.17
CA GLU A 494 3.10 8.77 15.18
C GLU A 494 3.82 7.48 15.62
N ILE A 495 5.06 7.58 16.11
CA ILE A 495 5.81 6.44 16.65
C ILE A 495 5.10 5.85 17.88
N LEU A 496 4.62 6.68 18.80
CA LEU A 496 3.90 6.23 20.00
C LEU A 496 2.56 5.56 19.65
N ALA A 497 1.86 6.09 18.65
CA ALA A 497 0.66 5.44 18.10
C ALA A 497 0.98 4.05 17.53
N ALA A 498 2.11 3.89 16.83
CA ALA A 498 2.53 2.60 16.31
C ALA A 498 3.02 1.63 17.42
N ILE A 499 3.66 2.14 18.48
CA ILE A 499 4.03 1.36 19.67
C ILE A 499 2.77 0.85 20.41
N GLY A 500 1.69 1.62 20.43
CA GLY A 500 0.41 1.22 21.00
C GLY A 500 0.41 1.18 22.53
N PRO A 501 -0.12 0.10 23.17
CA PRO A 501 -0.29 0.05 24.64
C PRO A 501 0.99 0.29 25.45
N ALA A 502 2.16 -0.04 24.91
CA ALA A 502 3.43 0.18 25.58
C ALA A 502 3.80 1.68 25.67
N ALA A 503 3.10 2.58 24.96
CA ALA A 503 3.27 4.03 25.05
C ALA A 503 2.54 4.66 26.25
N LYS A 504 1.83 3.87 27.08
CA LYS A 504 1.15 4.34 28.29
C LYS A 504 2.00 5.26 29.20
N PRO A 505 3.31 5.02 29.43
CA PRO A 505 4.14 5.92 30.27
C PRO A 505 4.15 7.38 29.81
N ALA A 506 3.96 7.65 28.50
CA ALA A 506 3.91 9.00 27.94
C ALA A 506 2.49 9.58 27.86
N LEU A 507 1.48 8.94 28.46
CA LEU A 507 0.09 9.34 28.33
C LEU A 507 -0.16 10.79 28.77
N GLY A 508 0.47 11.24 29.84
CA GLY A 508 0.31 12.62 30.34
C GLY A 508 0.72 13.67 29.32
N GLU A 509 1.87 13.48 28.67
CA GLU A 509 2.39 14.38 27.63
C GLU A 509 1.57 14.28 26.34
N ILE A 510 1.07 13.08 25.98
CA ILE A 510 0.19 12.86 24.83
C ILE A 510 -1.13 13.58 25.06
N VAL A 511 -1.73 13.51 26.25
CA VAL A 511 -2.95 14.26 26.62
C VAL A 511 -2.69 15.76 26.54
N GLY A 512 -1.53 16.24 26.99
CA GLY A 512 -1.14 17.64 26.83
C GLY A 512 -1.11 18.09 25.37
N ALA A 513 -0.71 17.23 24.45
CA ALA A 513 -0.66 17.51 23.02
C ALA A 513 -2.05 17.62 22.34
N LEU A 514 -3.14 17.16 22.98
CA LEU A 514 -4.50 17.43 22.52
C LEU A 514 -4.85 18.93 22.52
N GLY A 515 -4.13 19.74 23.29
CA GLY A 515 -4.25 21.20 23.32
C GLY A 515 -3.28 21.93 22.40
N ASP A 516 -2.54 21.26 21.53
CA ASP A 516 -1.57 21.88 20.63
C ASP A 516 -2.23 22.88 19.67
N ALA A 517 -1.49 23.92 19.28
CA ALA A 517 -1.95 24.88 18.29
C ALA A 517 -2.16 24.25 16.90
N ASP A 518 -1.31 23.28 16.53
CA ASP A 518 -1.42 22.55 15.28
C ASP A 518 -2.55 21.50 15.33
N PRO A 519 -3.60 21.62 14.47
CA PRO A 519 -4.68 20.63 14.41
C PRO A 519 -4.19 19.20 14.08
N GLN A 520 -3.13 19.07 13.29
CA GLN A 520 -2.56 17.77 12.97
C GLN A 520 -1.93 17.11 14.21
N CYS A 521 -1.18 17.89 15.00
CA CYS A 521 -0.62 17.42 16.26
C CYS A 521 -1.71 16.94 17.24
N ARG A 522 -2.85 17.67 17.32
CA ARG A 522 -4.00 17.23 18.13
C ARG A 522 -4.58 15.89 17.64
N GLY A 523 -4.68 15.74 16.31
CA GLY A 523 -5.14 14.49 15.68
C GLY A 523 -4.20 13.30 15.97
N ASP A 524 -2.89 13.52 15.79
CA ASP A 524 -1.86 12.49 16.05
C ASP A 524 -1.86 12.10 17.54
N ALA A 525 -2.05 13.05 18.46
CA ALA A 525 -2.20 12.78 19.90
C ALA A 525 -3.44 11.93 20.20
N ALA A 526 -4.59 12.24 19.61
CA ALA A 526 -5.80 11.44 19.78
C ALA A 526 -5.64 10.03 19.19
N MET A 527 -4.92 9.87 18.08
CA MET A 527 -4.58 8.55 17.53
C MET A 527 -3.64 7.76 18.43
N ALA A 528 -2.63 8.40 19.04
CA ALA A 528 -1.75 7.74 20.01
C ALA A 528 -2.55 7.26 21.25
N ILE A 529 -3.49 8.07 21.75
CA ILE A 529 -4.41 7.67 22.82
C ILE A 529 -5.26 6.47 22.40
N ALA A 530 -5.83 6.51 21.19
CA ALA A 530 -6.61 5.39 20.66
C ALA A 530 -5.79 4.09 20.57
N ALA A 531 -4.52 4.20 20.23
CA ALA A 531 -3.61 3.06 20.15
C ALA A 531 -3.22 2.49 21.52
N ILE A 532 -3.08 3.35 22.55
CA ILE A 532 -2.91 2.90 23.93
C ILE A 532 -4.15 2.11 24.39
N GLY A 533 -5.35 2.55 23.98
CA GLY A 533 -6.60 1.83 24.24
C GLY A 533 -7.10 1.96 25.68
N PRO A 534 -7.57 0.85 26.32
CA PRO A 534 -8.23 0.91 27.63
C PRO A 534 -7.41 1.54 28.77
N ASP A 535 -6.10 1.47 28.65
CA ASP A 535 -5.18 2.05 29.61
C ASP A 535 -5.08 3.58 29.55
N ALA A 536 -5.75 4.22 28.57
CA ALA A 536 -5.76 5.66 28.37
C ALA A 536 -6.99 6.36 28.98
N ALA A 537 -7.62 5.79 30.00
CA ALA A 537 -8.83 6.34 30.63
C ALA A 537 -8.67 7.80 31.11
N GLU A 538 -7.47 8.21 31.50
CA GLU A 538 -7.17 9.57 31.96
C GLU A 538 -7.37 10.63 30.85
N ALA A 539 -7.35 10.22 29.57
CA ALA A 539 -7.55 11.10 28.42
C ALA A 539 -9.02 11.44 28.15
N VAL A 540 -9.97 10.72 28.75
CA VAL A 540 -11.42 10.84 28.46
C VAL A 540 -11.92 12.27 28.58
N PRO A 541 -11.62 13.06 29.65
CA PRO A 541 -12.11 14.44 29.78
C PRO A 541 -11.64 15.36 28.64
N GLU A 542 -10.40 15.22 28.20
CA GLU A 542 -9.85 16.08 27.14
C GLU A 542 -10.37 15.67 25.76
N LEU A 543 -10.55 14.38 25.50
CA LEU A 543 -11.19 13.88 24.28
C LEU A 543 -12.66 14.33 24.19
N GLN A 544 -13.40 14.37 25.32
CA GLN A 544 -14.76 14.89 25.35
C GLN A 544 -14.81 16.38 24.97
N LYS A 545 -13.86 17.20 25.43
CA LYS A 545 -13.78 18.61 25.04
C LYS A 545 -13.61 18.76 23.52
N LEU A 546 -12.72 17.97 22.91
CA LEU A 546 -12.52 17.99 21.45
C LEU A 546 -13.78 17.54 20.69
N LEU A 547 -14.49 16.56 21.24
CA LEU A 547 -15.68 16.00 20.61
C LEU A 547 -16.81 17.03 20.49
N VAL A 548 -16.97 17.91 21.50
CA VAL A 548 -18.03 18.91 21.56
C VAL A 548 -17.59 20.33 21.13
N ASP A 549 -16.31 20.53 20.82
CA ASP A 549 -15.80 21.83 20.39
C ASP A 549 -16.34 22.17 18.99
N PRO A 550 -17.20 23.24 18.88
CA PRO A 550 -17.73 23.63 17.58
C PRO A 550 -16.68 24.24 16.65
N ALA A 551 -15.51 24.62 17.17
CA ALA A 551 -14.39 25.15 16.40
C ALA A 551 -13.43 24.03 15.96
N ALA A 552 -13.58 22.80 16.47
CA ALA A 552 -12.78 21.68 16.02
C ALA A 552 -13.15 21.30 14.58
N ALA A 553 -12.14 21.10 13.74
CA ALA A 553 -12.36 20.52 12.42
C ALA A 553 -13.02 19.14 12.54
N ASP A 554 -13.91 18.79 11.60
CA ASP A 554 -14.66 17.53 11.62
C ASP A 554 -13.74 16.31 11.79
N GLY A 555 -12.60 16.30 11.10
CA GLY A 555 -11.60 15.23 11.24
C GLY A 555 -11.13 14.99 12.68
N LEU A 556 -10.99 16.04 13.48
CA LEU A 556 -10.56 15.93 14.87
C LEU A 556 -11.66 15.34 15.76
N ARG A 557 -12.93 15.68 15.48
CA ARG A 557 -14.09 15.11 16.19
C ARG A 557 -14.23 13.61 15.94
N TYR A 558 -13.97 13.17 14.69
CA TYR A 558 -13.98 11.74 14.33
C TYR A 558 -12.91 10.98 15.11
N VAL A 559 -11.67 11.51 15.15
CA VAL A 559 -10.58 10.86 15.87
C VAL A 559 -10.83 10.84 17.37
N ALA A 560 -11.39 11.89 17.95
CA ALA A 560 -11.78 11.91 19.36
C ALA A 560 -12.83 10.84 19.70
N ALA A 561 -13.89 10.73 18.86
CA ALA A 561 -14.91 9.68 19.02
C ALA A 561 -14.28 8.28 18.89
N TYR A 562 -13.41 8.08 17.89
CA TYR A 562 -12.70 6.82 17.71
C TYR A 562 -11.83 6.48 18.93
N ALA A 563 -11.07 7.43 19.46
CA ALA A 563 -10.23 7.22 20.64
C ALA A 563 -11.06 6.82 21.87
N LEU A 564 -12.21 7.48 22.11
CA LEU A 564 -13.12 7.11 23.19
C LEU A 564 -13.65 5.68 23.04
N GLY A 565 -14.03 5.26 21.85
CA GLY A 565 -14.42 3.88 21.56
C GLY A 565 -13.28 2.87 21.77
N ARG A 566 -12.02 3.24 21.46
CA ARG A 566 -10.83 2.41 21.69
C ARG A 566 -10.50 2.28 23.18
N ILE A 567 -10.77 3.31 23.98
CA ILE A 567 -10.68 3.25 25.45
C ILE A 567 -11.75 2.27 25.98
N GLY A 568 -12.93 2.23 25.37
CA GLY A 568 -13.99 1.31 25.72
C GLY A 568 -14.71 1.69 27.03
N PRO A 569 -15.11 0.70 27.89
CA PRO A 569 -15.97 0.94 29.06
C PRO A 569 -15.43 2.00 30.02
N ALA A 570 -14.15 2.23 30.11
CA ALA A 570 -13.56 3.29 30.93
C ALA A 570 -13.92 4.71 30.44
N ALA A 571 -14.41 4.85 29.22
CA ALA A 571 -14.91 6.11 28.66
C ALA A 571 -16.43 6.31 28.89
N GLY A 572 -17.07 5.63 29.82
CA GLY A 572 -18.51 5.69 30.08
C GLY A 572 -19.06 7.12 30.26
N ALA A 573 -18.27 8.05 30.78
CA ALA A 573 -18.64 9.46 30.88
C ALA A 573 -18.92 10.12 29.52
N ALA A 574 -18.37 9.60 28.41
CA ALA A 574 -18.57 10.14 27.05
C ALA A 574 -19.80 9.55 26.33
N GLU A 575 -20.36 8.44 26.83
CA GLU A 575 -21.45 7.73 26.18
C GLU A 575 -22.65 8.62 25.83
N PRO A 576 -23.19 9.49 26.73
CA PRO A 576 -24.35 10.31 26.41
C PRO A 576 -24.12 11.27 25.22
N VAL A 577 -22.92 11.84 25.11
CA VAL A 577 -22.55 12.73 24.01
C VAL A 577 -22.39 11.95 22.70
N LEU A 578 -21.78 10.77 22.76
CA LEU A 578 -21.64 9.90 21.59
C LEU A 578 -22.99 9.43 21.05
N ARG A 579 -23.93 9.10 21.94
CA ARG A 579 -25.31 8.77 21.59
C ARG A 579 -26.03 9.94 20.91
N GLU A 580 -25.84 11.18 21.39
CA GLU A 580 -26.38 12.37 20.73
C GLU A 580 -25.76 12.55 19.33
N LEU A 581 -24.44 12.39 19.19
CA LEU A 581 -23.73 12.55 17.92
C LEU A 581 -24.06 11.45 16.90
N SER A 582 -24.54 10.28 17.35
CA SER A 582 -25.01 9.23 16.43
C SER A 582 -26.26 9.64 15.64
N LEU A 583 -26.93 10.74 16.03
CA LEU A 583 -28.04 11.35 15.33
C LEU A 583 -27.61 12.52 14.41
N SER A 584 -26.32 12.77 14.28
CA SER A 584 -25.76 13.82 13.42
C SER A 584 -26.17 13.65 11.96
N LYS A 585 -26.30 14.78 11.25
CA LYS A 585 -26.43 14.79 9.79
C LYS A 585 -25.13 14.40 9.07
N ASP A 586 -24.01 14.55 9.74
CA ASP A 586 -22.72 14.05 9.29
C ASP A 586 -22.69 12.53 9.50
N GLU A 587 -22.82 11.79 8.43
CA GLU A 587 -22.94 10.33 8.44
C GLU A 587 -21.69 9.64 8.99
N LEU A 588 -20.49 10.18 8.73
CA LEU A 588 -19.26 9.61 9.23
C LEU A 588 -19.17 9.79 10.75
N LEU A 589 -19.47 11.00 11.24
CA LEU A 589 -19.49 11.26 12.67
C LEU A 589 -20.54 10.41 13.38
N ALA A 590 -21.75 10.30 12.80
CA ALA A 590 -22.80 9.43 13.33
C ALA A 590 -22.36 7.97 13.44
N THR A 591 -21.69 7.46 12.41
CA THR A 591 -21.20 6.09 12.38
C THR A 591 -20.09 5.84 13.40
N VAL A 592 -19.11 6.74 13.50
CA VAL A 592 -18.01 6.59 14.48
C VAL A 592 -18.55 6.75 15.92
N ALA A 593 -19.49 7.66 16.13
CA ALA A 593 -20.08 7.90 17.44
C ALA A 593 -20.89 6.68 17.92
N ILE A 594 -21.74 6.08 17.06
CA ILE A 594 -22.49 4.87 17.44
C ILE A 594 -21.57 3.65 17.68
N TRP A 595 -20.52 3.50 16.84
CA TRP A 595 -19.51 2.48 17.04
C TRP A 595 -18.80 2.65 18.40
N ALA A 596 -18.43 3.90 18.75
CA ALA A 596 -17.78 4.19 20.02
C ALA A 596 -18.72 3.92 21.21
N ALA A 597 -19.99 4.32 21.12
CA ALA A 597 -20.98 4.04 22.14
C ALA A 597 -21.15 2.52 22.38
N LEU A 598 -21.19 1.72 21.30
CA LEU A 598 -21.21 0.25 21.39
C LEU A 598 -19.96 -0.35 22.04
N LYS A 599 -18.79 0.24 21.81
CA LYS A 599 -17.54 -0.22 22.46
C LYS A 599 -17.48 0.15 23.93
N ILE A 600 -18.16 1.23 24.34
CA ILE A 600 -18.28 1.68 25.74
C ILE A 600 -19.33 0.86 26.47
N GLU A 601 -20.52 0.66 25.87
CA GLU A 601 -21.67 -0.03 26.45
C GLU A 601 -22.10 -1.22 25.55
N PRO A 602 -21.29 -2.28 25.47
CA PRO A 602 -21.49 -3.37 24.49
C PRO A 602 -22.76 -4.21 24.73
N ASN A 603 -23.38 -4.10 25.90
CA ASN A 603 -24.59 -4.83 26.26
C ASN A 603 -25.86 -3.96 26.24
N ASP A 604 -25.75 -2.69 25.84
CA ASP A 604 -26.93 -1.82 25.76
C ASP A 604 -27.74 -2.10 24.49
N ALA A 605 -28.77 -2.94 24.62
CA ALA A 605 -29.64 -3.27 23.51
C ALA A 605 -30.36 -2.06 22.88
N SER A 606 -30.49 -0.96 23.60
CA SER A 606 -31.12 0.26 23.06
C SER A 606 -30.30 0.92 21.95
N LEU A 607 -28.98 0.64 21.89
CA LEU A 607 -28.10 1.12 20.82
C LEU A 607 -28.24 0.29 19.53
N PHE A 608 -28.67 -0.99 19.62
CA PHE A 608 -28.63 -1.90 18.48
C PHE A 608 -29.56 -1.48 17.34
N GLU A 609 -30.75 -0.97 17.68
CA GLU A 609 -31.72 -0.52 16.69
C GLU A 609 -31.19 0.61 15.80
N SER A 610 -30.47 1.57 16.38
CA SER A 610 -29.86 2.70 15.66
C SER A 610 -28.52 2.32 15.05
N ALA A 611 -27.75 1.42 15.66
CA ALA A 611 -26.42 1.04 15.23
C ALA A 611 -26.42 0.19 13.95
N VAL A 612 -27.30 -0.80 13.86
CA VAL A 612 -27.30 -1.74 12.72
C VAL A 612 -27.45 -1.03 11.37
N PRO A 613 -28.37 -0.07 11.17
CA PRO A 613 -28.45 0.68 9.91
C PRO A 613 -27.19 1.48 9.58
N LEU A 614 -26.57 2.14 10.56
CA LEU A 614 -25.36 2.94 10.37
C LEU A 614 -24.15 2.06 10.05
N LEU A 615 -23.96 0.97 10.78
CA LEU A 615 -22.88 0.02 10.54
C LEU A 615 -23.04 -0.71 9.20
N ARG A 616 -24.27 -1.05 8.79
CA ARG A 616 -24.54 -1.57 7.44
C ARG A 616 -24.16 -0.57 6.35
N ARG A 617 -24.32 0.72 6.60
CA ARG A 617 -23.87 1.76 5.67
C ARG A 617 -22.35 1.86 5.66
N ALA A 618 -21.70 1.81 6.83
CA ALA A 618 -20.23 1.82 6.94
C ALA A 618 -19.57 0.62 6.25
N LEU A 619 -20.24 -0.55 6.22
CA LEU A 619 -19.79 -1.72 5.44
C LEU A 619 -19.74 -1.46 3.93
N ARG A 620 -20.41 -0.41 3.44
CA ARG A 620 -20.44 0.00 2.04
C ARG A 620 -19.57 1.25 1.78
N GLY A 621 -18.82 1.69 2.79
CA GLY A 621 -17.97 2.87 2.71
C GLY A 621 -16.62 2.58 2.05
N ASP A 622 -15.98 3.63 1.54
CA ASP A 622 -14.69 3.60 0.83
C ASP A 622 -13.48 3.28 1.74
N ARG A 623 -13.62 3.47 3.04
CA ARG A 623 -12.53 3.30 4.01
C ARG A 623 -12.49 1.88 4.55
N GLU A 624 -11.43 1.16 4.24
CA GLU A 624 -11.19 -0.22 4.70
C GLU A 624 -11.35 -0.37 6.23
N LEU A 625 -10.73 0.52 7.02
CA LEU A 625 -10.84 0.49 8.48
C LEU A 625 -12.30 0.63 8.95
N ALA A 626 -13.10 1.48 8.30
CA ALA A 626 -14.50 1.66 8.66
C ALA A 626 -15.33 0.39 8.35
N ARG A 627 -15.07 -0.25 7.21
CA ARG A 627 -15.71 -1.52 6.85
C ARG A 627 -15.32 -2.64 7.81
N LEU A 628 -14.03 -2.74 8.15
CA LEU A 628 -13.52 -3.72 9.11
C LEU A 628 -14.18 -3.57 10.49
N GLU A 629 -14.16 -2.36 11.04
CA GLU A 629 -14.73 -2.08 12.37
C GLU A 629 -16.26 -2.25 12.38
N ALA A 630 -16.94 -1.93 11.28
CA ALA A 630 -18.38 -2.17 11.15
C ALA A 630 -18.72 -3.67 11.12
N ALA A 631 -17.96 -4.48 10.40
CA ALA A 631 -18.14 -5.93 10.39
C ALA A 631 -17.96 -6.52 11.80
N VAL A 632 -16.88 -6.13 12.49
CA VAL A 632 -16.60 -6.57 13.86
C VAL A 632 -17.73 -6.15 14.80
N ALA A 633 -18.17 -4.88 14.74
CA ALA A 633 -19.22 -4.38 15.62
C ALA A 633 -20.57 -5.06 15.39
N LEU A 634 -20.95 -5.34 14.13
CA LEU A 634 -22.16 -6.12 13.83
C LEU A 634 -22.08 -7.55 14.40
N GLY A 635 -20.91 -8.17 14.32
CA GLY A 635 -20.68 -9.47 14.96
C GLY A 635 -20.78 -9.43 16.48
N ASP A 636 -20.31 -8.35 17.10
CA ASP A 636 -20.37 -8.16 18.56
C ASP A 636 -21.82 -7.88 19.04
N ILE A 637 -22.64 -7.19 18.23
CA ILE A 637 -24.09 -7.05 18.46
C ILE A 637 -24.79 -8.43 18.45
N GLY A 638 -24.28 -9.40 17.68
CA GLY A 638 -24.80 -10.76 17.62
C GLY A 638 -26.18 -10.83 16.95
N PRO A 639 -27.12 -11.71 17.46
CA PRO A 639 -28.40 -11.98 16.79
C PRO A 639 -29.27 -10.76 16.48
N ALA A 640 -29.14 -9.65 17.23
CA ALA A 640 -29.87 -8.41 16.94
C ALA A 640 -29.44 -7.77 15.61
N ALA A 641 -28.26 -8.11 15.08
CA ALA A 641 -27.77 -7.67 13.78
C ALA A 641 -28.17 -8.61 12.62
N ALA A 642 -29.12 -9.53 12.80
CA ALA A 642 -29.51 -10.51 11.77
C ALA A 642 -29.88 -9.87 10.41
N SER A 643 -30.40 -8.64 10.40
CA SER A 643 -30.71 -7.92 9.17
C SER A 643 -29.46 -7.52 8.36
N ALA A 644 -28.26 -7.61 8.96
CA ALA A 644 -27.00 -7.34 8.28
C ALA A 644 -26.39 -8.58 7.59
N VAL A 645 -26.89 -9.78 7.90
CA VAL A 645 -26.31 -11.04 7.39
C VAL A 645 -26.19 -11.08 5.86
N PRO A 646 -27.23 -10.73 5.07
CA PRO A 646 -27.09 -10.79 3.61
C PRO A 646 -25.98 -9.85 3.08
N LEU A 647 -25.77 -8.72 3.76
CA LEU A 647 -24.72 -7.78 3.42
C LEU A 647 -23.33 -8.32 3.84
N LEU A 648 -23.23 -8.89 5.02
CA LEU A 648 -22.00 -9.50 5.51
C LEU A 648 -21.59 -10.72 4.66
N GLU A 649 -22.55 -11.53 4.18
CA GLU A 649 -22.27 -12.64 3.26
C GLU A 649 -21.59 -12.13 2.00
N LEU A 650 -22.11 -11.08 1.42
CA LEU A 650 -21.56 -10.47 0.23
C LEU A 650 -20.17 -9.84 0.50
N VAL A 651 -20.01 -9.10 1.61
CA VAL A 651 -18.70 -8.54 2.03
C VAL A 651 -17.68 -9.65 2.30
N SER A 652 -18.09 -10.79 2.84
CA SER A 652 -17.18 -11.92 3.10
C SER A 652 -16.64 -12.58 1.82
N GLU A 653 -17.33 -12.41 0.71
CA GLU A 653 -16.96 -12.96 -0.60
C GLU A 653 -16.24 -11.93 -1.48
N GLU A 654 -16.68 -10.67 -1.47
CA GLU A 654 -16.33 -9.69 -2.50
C GLU A 654 -15.51 -8.49 -2.01
N ASP A 655 -15.34 -8.24 -0.69
CA ASP A 655 -14.56 -7.09 -0.23
C ASP A 655 -13.10 -7.21 -0.71
N PRO A 656 -12.50 -6.14 -1.27
CA PRO A 656 -11.13 -6.17 -1.75
C PRO A 656 -10.13 -6.51 -0.63
N ALA A 657 -10.41 -6.07 0.61
CA ALA A 657 -9.52 -6.31 1.75
C ALA A 657 -9.80 -7.67 2.40
N ARG A 658 -8.79 -8.52 2.48
CA ARG A 658 -8.87 -9.85 3.11
C ARG A 658 -9.31 -9.80 4.57
N GLU A 659 -8.84 -8.81 5.31
CA GLU A 659 -9.16 -8.58 6.72
C GLU A 659 -10.64 -8.28 6.90
N VAL A 660 -11.23 -7.51 5.99
CA VAL A 660 -12.67 -7.19 5.99
C VAL A 660 -13.47 -8.44 5.66
N ARG A 661 -13.07 -9.23 4.65
CA ARG A 661 -13.73 -10.53 4.33
C ARG A 661 -13.72 -11.46 5.54
N ALA A 662 -12.56 -11.62 6.19
CA ALA A 662 -12.43 -12.47 7.37
C ALA A 662 -13.29 -11.98 8.55
N ALA A 663 -13.35 -10.67 8.78
CA ALA A 663 -14.16 -10.07 9.83
C ALA A 663 -15.67 -10.26 9.54
N ALA A 664 -16.09 -10.10 8.28
CA ALA A 664 -17.47 -10.33 7.86
C ALA A 664 -17.90 -11.80 8.06
N ALA A 665 -17.06 -12.74 7.64
CA ALA A 665 -17.30 -14.17 7.88
C ALA A 665 -17.42 -14.49 9.38
N ALA A 666 -16.51 -13.98 10.20
CA ALA A 666 -16.57 -14.15 11.65
C ALA A 666 -17.81 -13.49 12.28
N ALA A 667 -18.26 -12.35 11.75
CA ALA A 667 -19.48 -11.68 12.20
C ALA A 667 -20.73 -12.52 11.89
N ILE A 668 -20.81 -13.13 10.70
CA ILE A 668 -21.91 -14.02 10.32
C ILE A 668 -22.04 -15.19 11.31
N GLU A 669 -20.92 -15.82 11.66
CA GLU A 669 -20.89 -16.91 12.63
C GLU A 669 -21.42 -16.46 14.00
N LYS A 670 -20.97 -15.29 14.49
CA LYS A 670 -21.45 -14.73 15.77
C LYS A 670 -22.94 -14.37 15.74
N ILE A 671 -23.44 -13.82 14.63
CA ILE A 671 -24.84 -13.42 14.47
C ILE A 671 -25.75 -14.68 14.39
N LYS A 672 -25.28 -15.73 13.71
CA LYS A 672 -26.01 -17.02 13.57
C LYS A 672 -25.86 -17.94 14.78
N ALA A 673 -24.90 -17.68 15.68
CA ALA A 673 -24.76 -18.45 16.91
C ALA A 673 -26.00 -18.22 17.82
N LYS A 674 -26.62 -19.30 18.26
CA LYS A 674 -27.85 -19.28 19.12
C LYS A 674 -27.48 -19.00 20.55
#